data_dfe5ad33fae3c3f7ae871febf116ed43
#
_entry.id   dfe5ad33fae3c3f7ae871febf116ed43
#
_cell.length_a   1.000
_cell.length_b   1.000
_cell.length_c   1.000
_cell.angle_alpha   90.00
_cell.angle_beta   90.00
_cell.angle_gamma   90.00
#
_symmetry.space_group_name_H-M   'P 1'
#
loop_
_entity.id
_entity.type
_entity.pdbx_description
1 polymer ?
#
loop_
_entity_poly.entity_id
_entity_poly.type
_entity_poly.pdbx_seq_one_letter_code
_entity_poly.pdbx_strand_id
1 'polypeptide(L)'
;MRRFGRRELLGGAALAGAAALGCGQKKDPYRIDKPPVPRVPGWRTGEERWVLSTCALCDAGCGIRVRVVEGRAVKIEGNPEHPVNRGGLCSRGQAALQALYHPDRVRSPLRRVGARGEGKWKPITWDEAIGEVVAKLGKLRAAGHPERLVLIDGETGTFTRDLWTRFLLAFGSPNHIGLGSARNAGVKLATQYMMGSYGLPEYDLGRTGLLLAMGTDLLESSGQAMHFWRTQSARRPRVLCVSPRRPGCRIDRWLPIAPGGYGALALSLAHVLVRDDLIDRDFIADHVLGFSAWKNQAGDDQRGFAEMVLDYAPERTKEVTGIPVALVERLAQTLAKQCPAVVVSDGSAAAASNGLATAMAISALNALLGNLERTGGMRLQTDVGRTDWDTPTADAVAAAGSAAPRIDGVGTADCPLGRSRVQAVPAAITQAKPYPVEALFLHSADPLAGLPGRQAWIAALQQVPFVVSFSPWLDDSTGLADLVLPDHLPLEAWELVRVAPGAGQPVLGYRQPVVTPLHDTRQTGDVVVALAAGLGGSVAQSQPWKGLQDAMTARLQGLLSSLEDDDAPADVNALLADMKEAGGWWREPANGEAGTGRLPTPSGKFEICSQAIALRMAKASDTAQSQAWPCQGLPPWEPPRFSGDALQFPLHLVPYRPVQFVEDCGRFLSWLSELPLVSGDPWPVRAEINPADAVRFGLADGDRVLVESPIGSCKAVVRLSEGLYAGVVAMALGKAGVVDLVVPDEDQLSGVLAWQGTRVRVRKLS
;
A
#
# COMPACT_ATOMS: atom_id res chain seq x y z
N MET A 1 -26.52 -56.17 -7.04
CA MET A 1 -26.80 -56.23 -8.48
C MET A 1 -28.20 -55.70 -8.75
N ARG A 2 -28.38 -54.47 -9.20
CA ARG A 2 -29.67 -53.94 -9.63
C ARG A 2 -29.93 -54.39 -11.07
N ARG A 3 -31.04 -55.08 -11.28
CA ARG A 3 -31.50 -55.48 -12.62
C ARG A 3 -32.11 -54.24 -13.32
N PHE A 4 -31.50 -53.83 -14.41
CA PHE A 4 -32.07 -52.79 -15.30
C PHE A 4 -33.26 -53.34 -16.06
N GLY A 5 -34.38 -52.61 -16.06
CA GLY A 5 -35.60 -52.99 -16.75
C GLY A 5 -35.49 -52.72 -18.29
N ARG A 6 -36.22 -53.50 -19.08
CA ARG A 6 -36.25 -53.42 -20.56
C ARG A 6 -36.55 -51.99 -21.09
N ARG A 7 -37.22 -51.12 -20.33
CA ARG A 7 -37.50 -49.74 -20.68
C ARG A 7 -36.27 -48.83 -20.57
N GLU A 8 -35.38 -49.07 -19.63
CA GLU A 8 -34.14 -48.30 -19.45
C GLU A 8 -33.10 -48.65 -20.54
N LEU A 9 -33.08 -49.89 -21.01
CA LEU A 9 -32.24 -50.30 -22.14
C LEU A 9 -32.69 -49.71 -23.47
N LEU A 10 -34.02 -49.58 -23.70
CA LEU A 10 -34.55 -48.95 -24.90
C LEU A 10 -34.39 -47.42 -24.89
N GLY A 11 -34.47 -46.77 -23.74
CA GLY A 11 -34.16 -45.35 -23.58
C GLY A 11 -32.70 -45.02 -23.85
N GLY A 12 -31.78 -45.87 -23.37
CA GLY A 12 -30.32 -45.72 -23.60
C GLY A 12 -29.95 -45.94 -25.09
N ALA A 13 -30.61 -46.89 -25.79
CA ALA A 13 -30.38 -47.12 -27.23
C ALA A 13 -30.94 -46.00 -28.10
N ALA A 14 -32.09 -45.38 -27.70
CA ALA A 14 -32.64 -44.23 -28.42
C ALA A 14 -31.79 -42.96 -28.27
N LEU A 15 -31.19 -42.73 -27.10
CA LEU A 15 -30.27 -41.61 -26.87
C LEU A 15 -28.92 -41.83 -27.59
N ALA A 16 -28.43 -43.03 -27.68
CA ALA A 16 -27.21 -43.36 -28.45
C ALA A 16 -27.46 -43.26 -29.97
N GLY A 17 -28.65 -43.63 -30.43
CA GLY A 17 -29.04 -43.47 -31.84
C GLY A 17 -29.27 -42.02 -32.27
N ALA A 18 -29.83 -41.16 -31.37
CA ALA A 18 -30.00 -39.74 -31.64
C ALA A 18 -28.67 -38.99 -31.64
N ALA A 19 -27.70 -39.42 -30.86
CA ALA A 19 -26.32 -38.88 -30.88
C ALA A 19 -25.54 -39.25 -32.17
N ALA A 20 -25.96 -40.33 -32.87
CA ALA A 20 -25.28 -40.77 -34.09
C ALA A 20 -25.91 -40.20 -35.38
N LEU A 21 -27.13 -39.60 -35.31
CA LEU A 21 -27.87 -39.19 -36.50
C LEU A 21 -28.14 -37.70 -36.60
N GLY A 22 -27.26 -36.85 -36.19
CA GLY A 22 -27.59 -35.50 -36.53
C GLY A 22 -26.98 -34.35 -35.83
N CYS A 23 -25.70 -34.28 -35.83
CA CYS A 23 -25.08 -32.96 -35.90
C CYS A 23 -24.03 -33.04 -37.05
N GLY A 24 -24.46 -32.64 -38.21
CA GLY A 24 -23.54 -32.12 -39.18
C GLY A 24 -22.82 -30.96 -38.54
N GLN A 25 -21.69 -31.22 -37.85
CA GLN A 25 -20.83 -30.21 -37.31
C GLN A 25 -20.49 -29.27 -38.45
N LYS A 26 -21.12 -28.08 -38.46
CA LYS A 26 -20.48 -26.97 -39.21
C LYS A 26 -19.07 -26.94 -38.70
N LYS A 27 -18.13 -27.24 -39.58
CA LYS A 27 -16.71 -27.11 -39.27
C LYS A 27 -16.51 -25.70 -38.77
N ASP A 28 -16.20 -25.58 -37.49
CA ASP A 28 -15.82 -24.31 -36.90
C ASP A 28 -14.55 -23.89 -37.67
N PRO A 29 -14.56 -22.79 -38.44
CA PRO A 29 -13.41 -22.37 -39.22
C PRO A 29 -12.21 -22.05 -38.36
N TYR A 30 -12.38 -21.93 -37.05
CA TYR A 30 -11.30 -21.68 -36.07
C TYR A 30 -10.87 -22.94 -35.32
N ARG A 31 -11.52 -24.10 -35.57
CA ARG A 31 -11.08 -25.35 -35.01
C ARG A 31 -9.92 -25.91 -35.83
N ILE A 32 -8.72 -25.72 -35.34
CA ILE A 32 -7.53 -26.37 -35.88
C ILE A 32 -7.58 -27.84 -35.41
N ASP A 33 -8.05 -28.74 -36.26
CA ASP A 33 -7.90 -30.17 -36.06
C ASP A 33 -6.42 -30.52 -36.22
N LYS A 34 -5.65 -30.33 -35.13
CA LYS A 34 -4.28 -30.83 -35.13
C LYS A 34 -4.35 -32.35 -35.11
N PRO A 35 -3.63 -33.04 -36.00
CA PRO A 35 -3.47 -34.49 -35.86
C PRO A 35 -2.89 -34.73 -34.45
N PRO A 36 -3.30 -35.83 -33.78
CA PRO A 36 -2.73 -36.16 -32.48
C PRO A 36 -1.20 -36.16 -32.64
N VAL A 37 -0.54 -35.27 -31.90
CA VAL A 37 0.93 -35.23 -31.89
C VAL A 37 1.38 -36.63 -31.50
N PRO A 38 2.16 -37.32 -32.35
CA PRO A 38 2.65 -38.65 -31.98
C PRO A 38 3.34 -38.56 -30.64
N ARG A 39 2.94 -39.39 -29.67
CA ARG A 39 3.70 -39.52 -28.42
C ARG A 39 5.13 -39.88 -28.83
N VAL A 40 6.06 -38.97 -28.61
CA VAL A 40 7.47 -39.24 -28.81
C VAL A 40 7.84 -40.31 -27.77
N PRO A 41 8.17 -41.53 -28.18
CA PRO A 41 8.57 -42.58 -27.27
C PRO A 41 9.79 -42.12 -26.50
N GLY A 42 9.70 -42.15 -25.15
CA GLY A 42 10.81 -41.76 -24.28
C GLY A 42 10.83 -40.29 -23.84
N TRP A 43 9.86 -39.46 -24.23
CA TRP A 43 9.76 -38.12 -23.62
C TRP A 43 9.41 -38.25 -22.11
N ARG A 44 10.35 -37.84 -21.28
CA ARG A 44 10.14 -37.71 -19.84
C ARG A 44 10.00 -36.22 -19.52
N THR A 45 9.07 -35.88 -18.65
CA THR A 45 9.07 -34.54 -18.05
C THR A 45 10.41 -34.36 -17.36
N GLY A 46 11.08 -33.24 -17.60
CA GLY A 46 12.30 -32.89 -16.91
C GLY A 46 12.13 -32.87 -15.39
N GLU A 47 13.22 -32.66 -14.68
CA GLU A 47 13.20 -32.54 -13.22
C GLU A 47 12.21 -31.45 -12.80
N GLU A 48 11.22 -31.84 -12.01
CA GLU A 48 10.16 -30.95 -11.52
C GLU A 48 10.27 -30.79 -10.01
N ARG A 49 10.22 -29.54 -9.53
CA ARG A 49 10.14 -29.22 -8.12
C ARG A 49 9.22 -28.04 -7.87
N TRP A 50 8.68 -27.97 -6.64
CA TRP A 50 7.95 -26.81 -6.15
C TRP A 50 8.80 -26.08 -5.12
N VAL A 51 8.94 -24.78 -5.28
CA VAL A 51 9.70 -23.92 -4.35
C VAL A 51 8.73 -22.96 -3.67
N LEU A 52 8.74 -22.93 -2.35
CA LEU A 52 7.95 -22.00 -1.56
C LEU A 52 8.68 -20.65 -1.45
N SER A 53 7.93 -19.57 -1.49
CA SER A 53 8.48 -18.21 -1.41
C SER A 53 7.37 -17.21 -1.03
N THR A 54 7.68 -15.92 -1.01
CA THR A 54 6.72 -14.84 -0.70
C THR A 54 6.56 -13.91 -1.91
N CYS A 55 5.31 -13.60 -2.27
CA CYS A 55 4.96 -12.65 -3.32
C CYS A 55 5.39 -11.22 -2.95
N ALA A 56 5.93 -10.47 -3.93
CA ALA A 56 6.45 -9.12 -3.75
C ALA A 56 5.67 -8.03 -4.50
N LEU A 57 4.50 -8.35 -5.07
CA LEU A 57 3.76 -7.40 -5.91
C LEU A 57 2.86 -6.42 -5.14
N CYS A 58 2.83 -6.50 -3.83
CA CYS A 58 2.25 -5.54 -2.89
C CYS A 58 2.63 -5.93 -1.46
N ASP A 59 2.24 -5.10 -0.51
CA ASP A 59 2.48 -5.27 0.93
C ASP A 59 1.70 -6.43 1.60
N ALA A 60 0.87 -7.19 0.84
CA ALA A 60 0.14 -8.34 1.40
C ALA A 60 1.07 -9.43 1.94
N GLY A 61 2.20 -9.68 1.28
CA GLY A 61 3.13 -10.74 1.67
C GLY A 61 2.52 -12.15 1.52
N CYS A 62 1.73 -12.41 0.48
CA CYS A 62 1.12 -13.73 0.23
C CYS A 62 2.18 -14.80 0.04
N GLY A 63 2.02 -15.96 0.71
CA GLY A 63 2.83 -17.14 0.43
C GLY A 63 2.53 -17.71 -0.95
N ILE A 64 3.57 -18.01 -1.69
CA ILE A 64 3.48 -18.62 -3.03
C ILE A 64 4.25 -19.94 -3.09
N ARG A 65 3.81 -20.81 -3.97
CA ARG A 65 4.57 -21.96 -4.44
C ARG A 65 4.79 -21.85 -5.93
N VAL A 66 6.01 -22.05 -6.34
CA VAL A 66 6.41 -21.89 -7.74
C VAL A 66 6.87 -23.22 -8.29
N ARG A 67 6.24 -23.64 -9.38
CA ARG A 67 6.63 -24.84 -10.12
C ARG A 67 7.84 -24.53 -11.00
N VAL A 68 8.89 -25.30 -10.80
CA VAL A 68 10.14 -25.19 -11.55
C VAL A 68 10.35 -26.49 -12.31
N VAL A 69 10.55 -26.39 -13.62
CA VAL A 69 10.83 -27.52 -14.51
C VAL A 69 12.15 -27.24 -15.23
N GLU A 70 13.12 -28.12 -15.06
CA GLU A 70 14.46 -27.97 -15.64
C GLU A 70 15.10 -26.60 -15.34
N GLY A 71 14.98 -26.16 -14.09
CA GLY A 71 15.51 -24.87 -13.63
C GLY A 71 14.70 -23.65 -14.05
N ARG A 72 13.59 -23.79 -14.79
CA ARG A 72 12.73 -22.69 -15.24
C ARG A 72 11.45 -22.62 -14.43
N ALA A 73 11.15 -21.46 -13.89
CA ALA A 73 9.86 -21.20 -13.26
C ALA A 73 8.75 -21.17 -14.33
N VAL A 74 7.71 -22.00 -14.17
CA VAL A 74 6.67 -22.18 -15.20
C VAL A 74 5.26 -21.88 -14.69
N LYS A 75 5.04 -21.86 -13.37
CA LYS A 75 3.74 -21.60 -12.76
C LYS A 75 3.91 -21.04 -11.36
N ILE A 76 3.05 -20.08 -10.98
CA ILE A 76 2.94 -19.57 -9.61
C ILE A 76 1.54 -19.89 -9.10
N GLU A 77 1.45 -20.38 -7.88
CA GLU A 77 0.21 -20.62 -7.16
C GLU A 77 0.33 -20.11 -5.73
N GLY A 78 -0.79 -19.91 -5.04
CA GLY A 78 -0.77 -19.61 -3.61
C GLY A 78 -0.33 -20.82 -2.78
N ASN A 79 0.41 -20.58 -1.70
CA ASN A 79 0.78 -21.60 -0.73
C ASN A 79 -0.44 -21.89 0.18
N PRO A 80 -0.98 -23.12 0.19
CA PRO A 80 -2.17 -23.46 0.99
C PRO A 80 -1.95 -23.32 2.51
N GLU A 81 -0.73 -23.57 2.99
CA GLU A 81 -0.39 -23.53 4.40
C GLU A 81 -0.13 -22.11 4.93
N HIS A 82 0.15 -21.15 4.03
CA HIS A 82 0.50 -19.81 4.45
C HIS A 82 -0.69 -19.04 5.02
N PRO A 83 -0.62 -18.50 6.24
CA PRO A 83 -1.77 -17.95 6.97
C PRO A 83 -2.38 -16.70 6.31
N VAL A 84 -1.62 -15.95 5.53
CA VAL A 84 -2.11 -14.74 4.84
C VAL A 84 -3.15 -15.09 3.77
N ASN A 85 -2.84 -16.04 2.88
CA ASN A 85 -3.65 -16.28 1.68
C ASN A 85 -4.24 -17.69 1.57
N ARG A 86 -3.77 -18.68 2.34
CA ARG A 86 -4.30 -20.05 2.39
C ARG A 86 -4.62 -20.62 1.00
N GLY A 87 -3.64 -20.53 0.09
CA GLY A 87 -3.76 -21.00 -1.28
C GLY A 87 -4.38 -20.01 -2.27
N GLY A 88 -5.04 -18.96 -1.80
CA GLY A 88 -5.52 -17.88 -2.68
C GLY A 88 -4.37 -17.06 -3.27
N LEU A 89 -4.49 -16.62 -4.53
CA LEU A 89 -3.52 -15.72 -5.16
C LEU A 89 -4.24 -14.84 -6.19
N CYS A 90 -4.04 -13.54 -6.11
CA CYS A 90 -4.66 -12.58 -7.02
C CYS A 90 -4.05 -12.64 -8.44
N SER A 91 -4.70 -11.99 -9.40
CA SER A 91 -4.25 -11.95 -10.79
C SER A 91 -2.83 -11.44 -10.96
N ARG A 92 -2.38 -10.45 -10.15
CA ARG A 92 -0.99 -9.96 -10.16
C ARG A 92 -0.01 -11.05 -9.77
N GLY A 93 -0.26 -11.74 -8.65
CA GLY A 93 0.59 -12.84 -8.20
C GLY A 93 0.67 -13.97 -9.22
N GLN A 94 -0.44 -14.28 -9.90
CA GLN A 94 -0.45 -15.26 -10.99
C GLN A 94 0.40 -14.80 -12.20
N ALA A 95 0.33 -13.51 -12.54
CA ALA A 95 1.04 -12.91 -13.67
C ALA A 95 2.53 -12.61 -13.38
N ALA A 96 2.98 -12.67 -12.13
CA ALA A 96 4.34 -12.28 -11.73
C ALA A 96 5.45 -13.02 -12.49
N LEU A 97 5.15 -14.20 -13.01
CA LEU A 97 6.07 -14.96 -13.85
C LEU A 97 6.50 -14.20 -15.12
N GLN A 98 5.64 -13.33 -15.66
CA GLN A 98 5.97 -12.52 -16.83
C GLN A 98 7.12 -11.54 -16.58
N ALA A 99 7.22 -11.00 -15.36
CA ALA A 99 8.33 -10.11 -15.01
C ALA A 99 9.67 -10.81 -15.16
N LEU A 100 9.77 -12.08 -14.72
CA LEU A 100 11.01 -12.86 -14.77
C LEU A 100 11.56 -13.00 -16.19
N TYR A 101 10.69 -13.24 -17.16
CA TYR A 101 11.05 -13.49 -18.57
C TYR A 101 10.77 -12.28 -19.48
N HIS A 102 10.54 -11.10 -18.90
CA HIS A 102 10.24 -9.91 -19.69
C HIS A 102 11.43 -9.49 -20.55
N PRO A 103 11.24 -9.22 -21.86
CA PRO A 103 12.35 -8.91 -22.78
C PRO A 103 13.06 -7.59 -22.46
N ASP A 104 12.35 -6.62 -21.87
CA ASP A 104 12.85 -5.26 -21.59
C ASP A 104 13.53 -5.14 -20.21
N ARG A 105 13.88 -6.26 -19.58
CA ARG A 105 14.67 -6.24 -18.34
C ARG A 105 16.05 -5.66 -18.60
N VAL A 106 16.51 -4.81 -17.69
CA VAL A 106 17.92 -4.40 -17.63
C VAL A 106 18.78 -5.62 -17.26
N ARG A 107 19.80 -5.90 -18.09
CA ARG A 107 20.55 -7.16 -18.00
C ARG A 107 21.91 -7.03 -17.29
N SER A 108 22.39 -5.83 -17.11
CA SER A 108 23.66 -5.52 -16.44
C SER A 108 23.67 -4.05 -16.05
N PRO A 109 24.59 -3.59 -15.19
CA PRO A 109 24.69 -2.17 -14.87
C PRO A 109 24.87 -1.31 -16.12
N LEU A 110 24.19 -0.16 -16.13
CA LEU A 110 24.19 0.75 -17.28
C LEU A 110 24.66 2.14 -16.84
N ARG A 111 25.55 2.75 -17.63
CA ARG A 111 25.94 4.16 -17.51
C ARG A 111 25.34 4.94 -18.68
N ARG A 112 24.73 6.07 -18.37
CA ARG A 112 24.21 6.99 -19.38
C ARG A 112 25.34 7.57 -20.23
N VAL A 113 25.10 7.65 -21.52
CA VAL A 113 25.93 8.35 -22.50
C VAL A 113 25.05 9.33 -23.27
N GLY A 114 25.41 10.61 -23.26
CA GLY A 114 24.58 11.67 -23.82
C GLY A 114 23.70 12.40 -22.80
N ALA A 115 22.72 13.17 -23.25
CA ALA A 115 21.82 13.93 -22.39
C ALA A 115 20.80 13.00 -21.68
N ARG A 116 20.29 13.44 -20.52
CA ARG A 116 19.21 12.74 -19.81
C ARG A 116 17.94 12.70 -20.68
N GLY A 117 17.32 11.52 -20.74
CA GLY A 117 16.13 11.27 -21.55
C GLY A 117 16.40 10.90 -23.00
N GLU A 118 17.65 10.92 -23.48
CA GLU A 118 17.97 10.43 -24.84
C GLU A 118 17.91 8.92 -25.01
N GLY A 119 17.81 8.16 -23.90
CA GLY A 119 17.75 6.70 -23.91
C GLY A 119 19.04 6.01 -24.36
N LYS A 120 20.20 6.70 -24.29
CA LYS A 120 21.49 6.16 -24.70
C LYS A 120 22.26 5.61 -23.49
N TRP A 121 22.52 4.31 -23.49
CA TRP A 121 23.14 3.59 -22.39
C TRP A 121 24.36 2.79 -22.84
N LYS A 122 25.37 2.69 -21.97
CA LYS A 122 26.55 1.84 -22.12
C LYS A 122 26.58 0.83 -20.98
N PRO A 123 26.62 -0.48 -21.24
CA PRO A 123 26.89 -1.47 -20.19
C PRO A 123 28.28 -1.23 -19.56
N ILE A 124 28.34 -1.40 -18.24
CA ILE A 124 29.56 -1.33 -17.44
C ILE A 124 29.59 -2.51 -16.47
N THR A 125 30.75 -2.74 -15.84
CA THR A 125 30.87 -3.78 -14.81
C THR A 125 30.28 -3.30 -13.47
N TRP A 126 29.96 -4.25 -12.58
CA TRP A 126 29.52 -3.93 -11.23
C TRP A 126 30.58 -3.18 -10.42
N ASP A 127 31.86 -3.53 -10.59
CA ASP A 127 32.97 -2.87 -9.89
C ASP A 127 33.11 -1.41 -10.35
N GLU A 128 32.99 -1.14 -11.65
CA GLU A 128 32.95 0.24 -12.17
C GLU A 128 31.77 1.01 -11.62
N ALA A 129 30.58 0.40 -11.58
CA ALA A 129 29.36 1.03 -11.10
C ALA A 129 29.43 1.37 -9.61
N ILE A 130 29.78 0.39 -8.76
CA ILE A 130 29.95 0.58 -7.31
C ILE A 130 31.05 1.59 -7.03
N GLY A 131 32.18 1.48 -7.72
CA GLY A 131 33.31 2.42 -7.57
C GLY A 131 32.93 3.87 -7.88
N GLU A 132 32.09 4.08 -8.91
CA GLU A 132 31.58 5.42 -9.26
C GLU A 132 30.70 5.99 -8.16
N VAL A 133 29.74 5.20 -7.64
CA VAL A 133 28.87 5.62 -6.53
C VAL A 133 29.69 5.92 -5.27
N VAL A 134 30.61 5.03 -4.88
CA VAL A 134 31.50 5.22 -3.71
C VAL A 134 32.32 6.49 -3.86
N ALA A 135 32.90 6.75 -5.03
CA ALA A 135 33.69 7.96 -5.28
C ALA A 135 32.85 9.25 -5.15
N LYS A 136 31.60 9.24 -5.64
CA LYS A 136 30.69 10.39 -5.50
C LYS A 136 30.26 10.61 -4.06
N LEU A 137 29.82 9.57 -3.37
CA LEU A 137 29.40 9.64 -1.96
C LEU A 137 30.57 9.98 -1.03
N GLY A 138 31.74 9.44 -1.29
CA GLY A 138 32.96 9.77 -0.55
C GLY A 138 33.31 11.26 -0.64
N LYS A 139 33.14 11.89 -1.79
CA LYS A 139 33.33 13.35 -1.96
C LYS A 139 32.32 14.14 -1.13
N LEU A 140 31.05 13.74 -1.07
CA LEU A 140 30.04 14.40 -0.25
C LEU A 140 30.40 14.36 1.23
N ARG A 141 30.82 13.21 1.73
CA ARG A 141 31.28 13.06 3.12
C ARG A 141 32.52 13.86 3.41
N ALA A 142 33.52 13.82 2.51
CA ALA A 142 34.76 14.59 2.67
C ALA A 142 34.53 16.11 2.65
N ALA A 143 33.50 16.56 1.93
CA ALA A 143 33.06 17.96 1.93
C ALA A 143 32.25 18.34 3.18
N GLY A 144 31.86 17.39 4.03
CA GLY A 144 31.04 17.61 5.22
C GLY A 144 29.56 17.78 4.93
N HIS A 145 29.06 17.30 3.77
CA HIS A 145 27.69 17.49 3.32
C HIS A 145 26.96 16.16 3.01
N PRO A 146 26.92 15.17 3.92
CA PRO A 146 26.26 13.90 3.69
C PRO A 146 24.73 14.05 3.56
N GLU A 147 24.13 15.10 4.10
CA GLU A 147 22.71 15.44 3.99
C GLU A 147 22.24 15.66 2.54
N ARG A 148 23.15 15.93 1.61
CA ARG A 148 22.83 16.17 0.19
C ARG A 148 22.57 14.88 -0.62
N LEU A 149 22.67 13.71 0.03
CA LEU A 149 22.17 12.45 -0.51
C LEU A 149 20.69 12.29 -0.15
N VAL A 150 19.86 11.96 -1.13
CA VAL A 150 18.44 11.63 -0.95
C VAL A 150 18.17 10.24 -1.48
N LEU A 151 17.44 9.42 -0.73
CA LEU A 151 16.88 8.15 -1.18
C LEU A 151 15.37 8.25 -1.27
N ILE A 152 14.81 8.01 -2.45
CA ILE A 152 13.40 7.75 -2.66
C ILE A 152 13.21 6.24 -2.72
N ASP A 153 12.41 5.71 -1.78
CA ASP A 153 12.27 4.27 -1.58
C ASP A 153 10.80 3.84 -1.68
N GLY A 154 10.48 3.04 -2.68
CA GLY A 154 9.14 2.50 -2.94
C GLY A 154 8.81 1.26 -2.13
N GLU A 155 9.80 0.60 -1.54
CA GLU A 155 9.58 -0.60 -0.76
C GLU A 155 8.94 -0.35 0.59
N THR A 156 8.08 -1.28 1.01
CA THR A 156 7.43 -1.27 2.32
C THR A 156 7.52 -2.66 2.94
N GLY A 157 7.94 -2.71 4.21
CA GLY A 157 7.96 -3.97 4.97
C GLY A 157 9.06 -4.95 4.59
N THR A 158 10.08 -4.54 3.82
CA THR A 158 11.23 -5.36 3.47
C THR A 158 12.41 -5.12 4.39
N PHE A 159 13.29 -6.09 4.44
CA PHE A 159 14.51 -6.03 5.22
C PHE A 159 15.59 -5.18 4.53
N THR A 160 15.60 -5.17 3.21
CA THR A 160 16.45 -4.29 2.40
C THR A 160 16.23 -2.81 2.75
N ARG A 161 14.98 -2.41 3.05
CA ARG A 161 14.67 -1.07 3.54
C ARG A 161 15.36 -0.76 4.88
N ASP A 162 15.41 -1.72 5.80
CA ASP A 162 16.08 -1.55 7.10
C ASP A 162 17.61 -1.37 6.89
N LEU A 163 18.22 -2.06 5.91
CA LEU A 163 19.64 -1.84 5.52
C LEU A 163 19.87 -0.43 4.98
N TRP A 164 18.99 0.08 4.13
CA TRP A 164 19.06 1.46 3.67
C TRP A 164 18.96 2.46 4.80
N THR A 165 18.03 2.26 5.74
CA THR A 165 17.90 3.12 6.92
C THR A 165 19.21 3.16 7.71
N ARG A 166 19.78 1.99 7.96
CA ARG A 166 21.06 1.85 8.68
C ARG A 166 22.22 2.50 7.93
N PHE A 167 22.29 2.31 6.61
CA PHE A 167 23.30 2.94 5.75
C PHE A 167 23.21 4.47 5.83
N LEU A 168 22.01 5.04 5.67
CA LEU A 168 21.82 6.49 5.67
C LEU A 168 22.15 7.12 7.03
N LEU A 169 21.79 6.45 8.14
CA LEU A 169 22.18 6.89 9.49
C LEU A 169 23.70 6.96 9.65
N ALA A 170 24.43 5.92 9.24
CA ALA A 170 25.89 5.89 9.32
C ALA A 170 26.55 6.82 8.31
N PHE A 171 25.96 7.02 7.14
CA PHE A 171 26.39 7.97 6.13
C PHE A 171 26.21 9.42 6.59
N GLY A 172 25.12 9.71 7.33
CA GLY A 172 24.75 11.03 7.84
C GLY A 172 23.68 11.74 7.02
N SER A 173 22.87 11.01 6.23
CA SER A 173 21.75 11.62 5.54
C SER A 173 20.43 11.38 6.28
N PRO A 174 19.63 12.44 6.57
CA PRO A 174 18.31 12.32 7.14
C PRO A 174 17.25 11.93 6.08
N ASN A 175 17.61 11.84 4.81
CA ASN A 175 16.69 11.83 3.67
C ASN A 175 16.32 10.43 3.16
N HIS A 176 15.77 9.58 4.02
CA HIS A 176 15.10 8.35 3.61
C HIS A 176 13.60 8.62 3.42
N ILE A 177 13.17 8.77 2.18
CA ILE A 177 11.81 9.20 1.82
C ILE A 177 11.05 8.05 1.17
N GLY A 178 10.04 7.55 1.88
CA GLY A 178 9.26 6.40 1.43
C GLY A 178 8.09 6.79 0.52
N LEU A 179 7.99 6.18 -0.66
CA LEU A 179 6.81 6.26 -1.54
C LEU A 179 5.60 5.51 -0.98
N GLY A 180 5.85 4.32 -0.45
CA GLY A 180 4.78 3.45 0.05
C GLY A 180 4.00 4.04 1.22
N SER A 181 4.60 4.97 2.00
CA SER A 181 3.92 5.67 3.07
C SER A 181 2.84 6.65 2.57
N ALA A 182 2.92 7.12 1.34
CA ALA A 182 1.96 8.07 0.78
C ALA A 182 0.56 7.47 0.56
N ARG A 183 0.42 6.14 0.47
CA ARG A 183 -0.85 5.49 0.09
C ARG A 183 -1.79 5.25 1.25
N ASN A 184 -1.26 4.75 2.38
CA ASN A 184 -2.02 4.47 3.60
C ASN A 184 -1.49 5.31 4.77
N ALA A 185 -0.77 6.39 4.48
CA ALA A 185 -0.08 7.17 5.50
C ALA A 185 -1.04 7.73 6.57
N GLY A 186 -2.20 8.23 6.16
CA GLY A 186 -3.20 8.75 7.11
C GLY A 186 -3.66 7.70 8.12
N VAL A 187 -3.94 6.48 7.67
CA VAL A 187 -4.36 5.37 8.55
C VAL A 187 -3.21 4.91 9.45
N LYS A 188 -1.99 4.78 8.90
CA LYS A 188 -0.80 4.39 9.68
C LYS A 188 -0.45 5.43 10.75
N LEU A 189 -0.58 6.73 10.43
CA LEU A 189 -0.38 7.81 11.39
C LEU A 189 -1.49 7.85 12.44
N ALA A 190 -2.76 7.64 12.06
CA ALA A 190 -3.85 7.52 13.02
C ALA A 190 -3.59 6.37 14.03
N THR A 191 -3.15 5.19 13.53
CA THR A 191 -2.75 4.06 14.39
C THR A 191 -1.59 4.46 15.30
N GLN A 192 -0.58 5.15 14.78
CA GLN A 192 0.55 5.63 15.59
C GLN A 192 0.13 6.58 16.69
N TYR A 193 -0.73 7.55 16.38
CA TYR A 193 -1.13 8.58 17.34
C TYR A 193 -2.18 8.12 18.33
N MET A 194 -3.01 7.12 17.98
CA MET A 194 -4.08 6.62 18.86
C MET A 194 -3.72 5.31 19.55
N MET A 195 -2.86 4.47 18.94
CA MET A 195 -2.50 3.14 19.45
C MET A 195 -1.00 2.97 19.72
N GLY A 196 -0.16 3.96 19.38
CA GLY A 196 1.27 3.99 19.70
C GLY A 196 2.20 3.30 18.72
N SER A 197 1.71 2.67 17.65
CA SER A 197 2.53 1.98 16.65
C SER A 197 2.25 2.45 15.24
N TYR A 198 3.31 2.73 14.45
CA TYR A 198 3.18 3.13 13.05
C TYR A 198 2.96 1.91 12.16
N GLY A 199 1.73 1.66 11.78
CA GLY A 199 1.34 0.54 10.93
C GLY A 199 -0.15 0.56 10.62
N LEU A 200 -0.60 -0.33 9.74
CA LEU A 200 -2.03 -0.58 9.58
C LEU A 200 -2.54 -1.36 10.79
N PRO A 201 -3.73 -1.08 11.29
CA PRO A 201 -4.34 -1.91 12.31
C PRO A 201 -4.76 -3.26 11.71
N GLU A 202 -4.83 -4.27 12.54
CA GLU A 202 -5.38 -5.56 12.20
C GLU A 202 -6.89 -5.59 12.46
N TYR A 203 -7.65 -6.13 11.51
CA TYR A 203 -9.09 -6.35 11.66
C TYR A 203 -9.40 -7.85 11.64
N ASP A 204 -10.04 -8.36 12.68
CA ASP A 204 -10.43 -9.76 12.78
C ASP A 204 -11.72 -10.05 11.96
N LEU A 205 -11.57 -9.94 10.64
CA LEU A 205 -12.67 -10.07 9.69
C LEU A 205 -13.32 -11.46 9.68
N GLY A 206 -12.60 -12.48 10.12
CA GLY A 206 -13.10 -13.86 10.18
C GLY A 206 -14.13 -14.11 11.28
N ARG A 207 -14.14 -13.26 12.31
CA ARG A 207 -15.03 -13.38 13.47
C ARG A 207 -15.94 -12.18 13.66
N THR A 208 -15.81 -11.15 12.82
CA THR A 208 -16.71 -10.01 12.82
C THR A 208 -18.07 -10.35 12.22
N GLY A 209 -19.16 -9.82 12.79
CA GLY A 209 -20.53 -9.98 12.27
C GLY A 209 -20.88 -8.93 11.22
N LEU A 210 -20.41 -7.70 11.43
CA LEU A 210 -20.66 -6.54 10.57
C LEU A 210 -19.36 -5.80 10.28
N LEU A 211 -19.10 -5.56 9.00
CA LEU A 211 -18.01 -4.71 8.50
C LEU A 211 -18.61 -3.43 7.90
N LEU A 212 -18.30 -2.28 8.49
CA LEU A 212 -18.50 -0.98 7.88
C LEU A 212 -17.17 -0.51 7.26
N ALA A 213 -17.01 -0.67 5.96
CA ALA A 213 -15.85 -0.18 5.23
C ALA A 213 -16.08 1.28 4.83
N MET A 214 -15.28 2.19 5.37
CA MET A 214 -15.19 3.57 4.94
C MET A 214 -14.00 3.69 3.98
N GLY A 215 -14.31 3.70 2.68
CA GLY A 215 -13.37 3.56 1.58
C GLY A 215 -13.50 2.21 0.84
N THR A 216 -12.66 1.99 -0.16
CA THR A 216 -12.71 0.81 -1.03
C THR A 216 -11.41 0.00 -1.08
N ASP A 217 -10.29 0.53 -0.59
CA ASP A 217 -8.99 -0.11 -0.73
C ASP A 217 -8.92 -1.47 0.00
N LEU A 218 -9.47 -1.58 1.22
CA LEU A 218 -9.57 -2.86 1.92
C LEU A 218 -10.32 -3.92 1.11
N LEU A 219 -11.33 -3.51 0.35
CA LEU A 219 -12.21 -4.41 -0.39
C LEU A 219 -11.60 -4.82 -1.74
N GLU A 220 -10.75 -3.99 -2.34
CA GLU A 220 -10.32 -4.13 -3.73
C GLU A 220 -8.80 -4.24 -3.94
N SER A 221 -7.97 -3.48 -3.22
CA SER A 221 -6.60 -3.22 -3.65
C SER A 221 -5.51 -3.22 -2.59
N SER A 222 -5.81 -3.01 -1.31
CA SER A 222 -4.80 -3.00 -0.25
C SER A 222 -4.20 -4.39 -0.01
N GLY A 223 -3.04 -4.44 0.65
CA GLY A 223 -2.48 -5.72 1.12
C GLY A 223 -3.43 -6.51 2.02
N GLN A 224 -4.26 -5.82 2.79
CA GLN A 224 -5.29 -6.43 3.64
C GLN A 224 -6.48 -6.99 2.85
N ALA A 225 -6.65 -6.63 1.57
CA ALA A 225 -7.75 -7.14 0.73
C ALA A 225 -7.72 -8.66 0.59
N MET A 226 -6.55 -9.29 0.65
CA MET A 226 -6.44 -10.75 0.63
C MET A 226 -7.17 -11.39 1.82
N HIS A 227 -7.05 -10.81 3.02
CA HIS A 227 -7.77 -11.27 4.21
C HIS A 227 -9.28 -11.10 4.04
N PHE A 228 -9.72 -9.97 3.49
CA PHE A 228 -11.13 -9.75 3.17
C PHE A 228 -11.67 -10.78 2.17
N TRP A 229 -10.99 -10.97 1.03
CA TRP A 229 -11.43 -11.93 0.00
C TRP A 229 -11.50 -13.36 0.52
N ARG A 230 -10.56 -13.76 1.39
CA ARG A 230 -10.56 -15.07 2.03
C ARG A 230 -11.81 -15.29 2.91
N THR A 231 -12.26 -14.26 3.62
CA THR A 231 -13.45 -14.36 4.48
C THR A 231 -14.75 -14.51 3.68
N GLN A 232 -14.77 -14.07 2.40
CA GLN A 232 -15.94 -14.18 1.54
C GLN A 232 -16.34 -15.64 1.22
N SER A 233 -15.39 -16.56 1.26
CA SER A 233 -15.63 -17.99 0.98
C SER A 233 -15.90 -18.83 2.24
N ALA A 234 -15.60 -18.32 3.43
CA ALA A 234 -15.79 -18.99 4.70
C ALA A 234 -17.01 -18.43 5.46
N ARG A 235 -16.78 -17.79 6.60
CA ARG A 235 -17.80 -17.07 7.37
C ARG A 235 -17.80 -15.62 6.98
N ARG A 236 -18.69 -15.25 6.05
CA ARG A 236 -18.78 -13.90 5.52
C ARG A 236 -19.43 -12.93 6.53
N PRO A 237 -18.77 -11.82 6.90
CA PRO A 237 -19.45 -10.72 7.61
C PRO A 237 -20.47 -10.04 6.70
N ARG A 238 -21.46 -9.39 7.29
CA ARG A 238 -22.29 -8.43 6.56
C ARG A 238 -21.44 -7.21 6.23
N VAL A 239 -21.37 -6.82 4.95
CA VAL A 239 -20.49 -5.74 4.46
C VAL A 239 -21.29 -4.54 4.02
N LEU A 240 -21.13 -3.42 4.71
CA LEU A 240 -21.61 -2.11 4.31
C LEU A 240 -20.39 -1.29 3.84
N CYS A 241 -20.49 -0.68 2.66
CA CYS A 241 -19.42 0.15 2.10
C CYS A 241 -19.89 1.59 1.92
N VAL A 242 -19.18 2.53 2.52
CA VAL A 242 -19.35 3.96 2.33
C VAL A 242 -18.26 4.45 1.40
N SER A 243 -18.63 4.98 0.23
CA SER A 243 -17.65 5.48 -0.74
C SER A 243 -18.33 6.28 -1.87
N PRO A 244 -17.61 7.22 -2.54
CA PRO A 244 -18.13 7.90 -3.72
C PRO A 244 -18.29 6.96 -4.92
N ARG A 245 -17.56 5.85 -4.95
CA ARG A 245 -17.60 4.81 -5.99
C ARG A 245 -17.90 3.46 -5.36
N ARG A 246 -18.88 2.77 -5.89
CA ARG A 246 -19.20 1.40 -5.48
C ARG A 246 -18.02 0.46 -5.81
N PRO A 247 -17.54 -0.34 -4.86
CA PRO A 247 -16.48 -1.31 -5.14
C PRO A 247 -16.96 -2.41 -6.09
N GLY A 248 -16.01 -2.97 -6.87
CA GLY A 248 -16.29 -4.06 -7.81
C GLY A 248 -16.47 -5.44 -7.16
N CYS A 249 -16.35 -5.55 -5.84
CA CYS A 249 -16.54 -6.79 -5.10
C CYS A 249 -17.95 -6.94 -4.54
N ARG A 250 -18.24 -8.13 -4.00
CA ARG A 250 -19.53 -8.42 -3.38
C ARG A 250 -19.65 -7.74 -2.03
N ILE A 251 -20.62 -6.82 -1.91
CA ILE A 251 -21.02 -6.13 -0.68
C ILE A 251 -22.52 -6.29 -0.46
N ASP A 252 -23.02 -6.11 0.78
CA ASP A 252 -24.45 -6.18 1.08
C ASP A 252 -25.17 -4.86 0.81
N ARG A 253 -24.49 -3.74 1.07
CA ARG A 253 -25.03 -2.42 0.78
C ARG A 253 -23.93 -1.42 0.49
N TRP A 254 -24.11 -0.64 -0.55
CA TRP A 254 -23.34 0.56 -0.84
C TRP A 254 -24.09 1.81 -0.36
N LEU A 255 -23.37 2.70 0.30
CA LEU A 255 -23.83 3.98 0.81
C LEU A 255 -23.00 5.07 0.10
N PRO A 256 -23.55 5.71 -0.93
CA PRO A 256 -22.85 6.78 -1.64
C PRO A 256 -22.61 7.96 -0.72
N ILE A 257 -21.39 8.50 -0.73
CA ILE A 257 -20.99 9.66 0.06
C ILE A 257 -20.32 10.71 -0.83
N ALA A 258 -20.54 11.98 -0.53
CA ALA A 258 -19.82 13.06 -1.19
C ALA A 258 -18.31 12.99 -0.91
N PRO A 259 -17.44 13.31 -1.89
CA PRO A 259 -15.99 13.35 -1.69
C PRO A 259 -15.60 14.19 -0.47
N GLY A 260 -14.72 13.65 0.40
CA GLY A 260 -14.26 14.31 1.63
C GLY A 260 -15.21 14.27 2.82
N GLY A 261 -16.40 13.66 2.68
CA GLY A 261 -17.41 13.60 3.74
C GLY A 261 -17.18 12.50 4.81
N TYR A 262 -16.17 11.66 4.67
CA TYR A 262 -15.96 10.50 5.57
C TYR A 262 -15.79 10.88 7.04
N GLY A 263 -14.96 11.89 7.34
CA GLY A 263 -14.73 12.35 8.71
C GLY A 263 -15.98 12.94 9.35
N ALA A 264 -16.75 13.75 8.58
CA ALA A 264 -18.03 14.28 9.03
C ALA A 264 -19.03 13.16 9.35
N LEU A 265 -19.11 12.12 8.51
CA LEU A 265 -19.96 10.96 8.75
C LEU A 265 -19.51 10.20 10.01
N ALA A 266 -18.20 9.98 10.18
CA ALA A 266 -17.68 9.27 11.36
C ALA A 266 -18.03 10.00 12.66
N LEU A 267 -17.83 11.32 12.69
CA LEU A 267 -18.20 12.14 13.87
C LEU A 267 -19.72 12.22 14.06
N SER A 268 -20.50 12.21 12.98
CA SER A 268 -21.95 12.16 13.08
C SER A 268 -22.46 10.80 13.62
N LEU A 269 -21.85 9.70 13.24
CA LEU A 269 -22.11 8.40 13.84
C LEU A 269 -21.73 8.38 15.33
N ALA A 270 -20.57 8.93 15.66
CA ALA A 270 -20.15 9.08 17.06
C ALA A 270 -21.12 9.95 17.88
N HIS A 271 -21.63 11.05 17.29
CA HIS A 271 -22.68 11.87 17.92
C HIS A 271 -23.90 11.02 18.29
N VAL A 272 -24.45 10.24 17.34
CA VAL A 272 -25.63 9.40 17.61
C VAL A 272 -25.34 8.32 18.64
N LEU A 273 -24.17 7.66 18.55
CA LEU A 273 -23.75 6.64 19.53
C LEU A 273 -23.67 7.22 20.96
N VAL A 274 -23.11 8.43 21.13
CA VAL A 274 -22.99 9.10 22.43
C VAL A 274 -24.34 9.63 22.92
N ARG A 275 -25.11 10.29 22.04
CA ARG A 275 -26.44 10.87 22.37
C ARG A 275 -27.41 9.81 22.87
N ASP A 276 -27.47 8.65 22.16
CA ASP A 276 -28.43 7.58 22.41
C ASP A 276 -27.89 6.51 23.41
N ASP A 277 -26.73 6.77 24.03
CA ASP A 277 -26.04 5.85 24.94
C ASP A 277 -25.80 4.44 24.38
N LEU A 278 -25.37 4.39 23.13
CA LEU A 278 -25.10 3.17 22.36
C LEU A 278 -23.59 2.81 22.38
N ILE A 279 -22.88 3.20 23.43
CA ILE A 279 -21.43 3.03 23.61
C ILE A 279 -21.13 2.00 24.70
N ASP A 280 -19.95 1.39 24.67
CA ASP A 280 -19.44 0.53 25.75
C ASP A 280 -18.76 1.41 26.83
N ARG A 281 -19.54 1.88 27.83
CA ARG A 281 -19.05 2.81 28.87
C ARG A 281 -17.96 2.22 29.73
N ASP A 282 -18.06 0.96 30.08
CA ASP A 282 -17.07 0.28 30.95
C ASP A 282 -15.75 0.16 30.22
N PHE A 283 -15.79 -0.29 28.95
CA PHE A 283 -14.61 -0.34 28.10
C PHE A 283 -13.94 1.04 27.94
N ILE A 284 -14.75 2.08 27.71
CA ILE A 284 -14.23 3.43 27.51
C ILE A 284 -13.54 3.94 28.78
N ALA A 285 -14.12 3.73 29.94
CA ALA A 285 -13.54 4.17 31.22
C ALA A 285 -12.17 3.51 31.49
N ASP A 286 -12.06 2.22 31.20
CA ASP A 286 -10.84 1.45 31.48
C ASP A 286 -9.75 1.59 30.40
N HIS A 287 -10.12 1.69 29.12
CA HIS A 287 -9.19 1.50 27.99
C HIS A 287 -9.03 2.72 27.08
N VAL A 288 -9.78 3.80 27.28
CA VAL A 288 -9.77 4.96 26.37
C VAL A 288 -9.39 6.25 27.12
N LEU A 289 -8.50 7.04 26.54
CA LEU A 289 -8.15 8.38 27.00
C LEU A 289 -8.79 9.45 26.12
N GLY A 290 -9.31 10.52 26.74
CA GLY A 290 -9.80 11.71 26.03
C GLY A 290 -11.26 11.63 25.60
N PHE A 291 -12.03 10.65 26.08
CA PHE A 291 -13.48 10.59 25.86
C PHE A 291 -14.23 11.68 26.61
N SER A 292 -14.01 11.81 27.94
CA SER A 292 -14.53 12.88 28.75
C SER A 292 -13.56 14.06 28.85
N ALA A 293 -14.03 15.22 29.32
CA ALA A 293 -13.17 16.34 29.63
C ALA A 293 -12.04 15.93 30.60
N TRP A 294 -10.85 16.42 30.38
CA TRP A 294 -9.66 16.05 31.14
C TRP A 294 -8.73 17.25 31.36
N LYS A 295 -7.74 17.11 32.23
CA LYS A 295 -6.71 18.12 32.44
C LYS A 295 -5.42 17.73 31.77
N ASN A 296 -4.81 18.67 31.03
CA ASN A 296 -3.48 18.48 30.46
C ASN A 296 -2.38 18.51 31.55
N GLN A 297 -1.13 18.31 31.17
CA GLN A 297 0.00 18.34 32.12
C GLN A 297 0.20 19.70 32.79
N ALA A 298 -0.29 20.79 32.18
CA ALA A 298 -0.25 22.14 32.75
C ALA A 298 -1.42 22.41 33.71
N GLY A 299 -2.38 21.51 33.84
CA GLY A 299 -3.56 21.63 34.65
C GLY A 299 -4.75 22.32 33.99
N ASP A 300 -4.65 22.65 32.69
CA ASP A 300 -5.72 23.28 31.92
C ASP A 300 -6.83 22.31 31.59
N ASP A 301 -8.07 22.73 31.67
CA ASP A 301 -9.23 21.93 31.28
C ASP A 301 -9.27 21.76 29.76
N GLN A 302 -9.38 20.51 29.34
CA GLN A 302 -9.44 20.10 27.95
C GLN A 302 -10.82 19.52 27.63
N ARG A 303 -11.38 19.92 26.48
CA ARG A 303 -12.65 19.39 25.98
C ARG A 303 -12.48 17.90 25.63
N GLY A 304 -13.43 17.06 26.07
CA GLY A 304 -13.48 15.65 25.75
C GLY A 304 -14.11 15.36 24.35
N PHE A 305 -13.86 14.16 23.83
CA PHE A 305 -14.45 13.72 22.57
C PHE A 305 -15.99 13.69 22.62
N ALA A 306 -16.57 13.27 23.74
CA ALA A 306 -18.02 13.24 23.92
C ALA A 306 -18.67 14.62 23.76
N GLU A 307 -17.99 15.68 24.22
CA GLU A 307 -18.48 17.06 24.05
C GLU A 307 -18.25 17.56 22.61
N MET A 308 -17.09 17.19 21.99
CA MET A 308 -16.77 17.61 20.65
C MET A 308 -17.77 17.07 19.63
N VAL A 309 -18.17 15.80 19.76
CA VAL A 309 -19.09 15.19 18.79
C VAL A 309 -20.50 15.78 18.81
N LEU A 310 -20.88 16.55 19.84
CA LEU A 310 -22.17 17.27 19.88
C LEU A 310 -22.28 18.31 18.74
N ASP A 311 -21.17 18.78 18.23
CA ASP A 311 -21.15 19.73 17.12
C ASP A 311 -21.49 19.08 15.75
N TYR A 312 -21.48 17.73 15.67
CA TYR A 312 -21.61 16.94 14.43
C TYR A 312 -22.96 16.20 14.35
N ALA A 313 -24.05 16.84 14.77
CA ALA A 313 -25.40 16.27 14.61
C ALA A 313 -25.68 15.92 13.14
N PRO A 314 -26.41 14.79 12.85
CA PRO A 314 -26.68 14.34 11.49
C PRO A 314 -27.31 15.40 10.59
N GLU A 315 -28.10 16.32 11.14
CA GLU A 315 -28.73 17.44 10.44
C GLU A 315 -27.70 18.42 9.87
N ARG A 316 -26.60 18.66 10.63
CA ARG A 316 -25.50 19.54 10.21
C ARG A 316 -24.57 18.90 9.20
N THR A 317 -24.39 17.57 9.29
CA THR A 317 -23.45 16.85 8.42
C THR A 317 -24.08 16.36 7.12
N LYS A 318 -25.42 16.37 7.01
CA LYS A 318 -26.16 15.92 5.83
C LYS A 318 -25.71 16.59 4.53
N GLU A 319 -25.48 17.90 4.54
CA GLU A 319 -25.12 18.67 3.33
C GLU A 319 -23.72 18.30 2.81
N VAL A 320 -22.77 18.03 3.73
CA VAL A 320 -21.40 17.70 3.36
C VAL A 320 -21.18 16.22 3.09
N THR A 321 -22.02 15.33 3.62
CA THR A 321 -21.95 13.89 3.37
C THR A 321 -22.84 13.40 2.25
N GLY A 322 -23.95 14.11 2.00
CA GLY A 322 -25.03 13.65 1.12
C GLY A 322 -25.86 12.49 1.70
N ILE A 323 -25.63 12.10 2.96
CA ILE A 323 -26.32 10.97 3.60
C ILE A 323 -27.51 11.47 4.42
N PRO A 324 -28.73 10.92 4.21
CA PRO A 324 -29.92 11.32 4.96
C PRO A 324 -29.79 11.03 6.47
N VAL A 325 -30.28 11.94 7.33
CA VAL A 325 -30.27 11.84 8.80
C VAL A 325 -30.75 10.46 9.28
N ALA A 326 -31.92 10.03 8.86
CA ALA A 326 -32.49 8.74 9.25
C ALA A 326 -31.61 7.53 8.88
N LEU A 327 -30.74 7.68 7.88
CA LEU A 327 -29.80 6.62 7.50
C LEU A 327 -28.58 6.60 8.42
N VAL A 328 -28.08 7.77 8.86
CA VAL A 328 -27.01 7.89 9.85
C VAL A 328 -27.47 7.27 11.17
N GLU A 329 -28.66 7.63 11.65
CA GLU A 329 -29.24 7.08 12.89
C GLU A 329 -29.38 5.56 12.85
N ARG A 330 -29.95 5.03 11.75
CA ARG A 330 -30.07 3.57 11.56
C ARG A 330 -28.72 2.87 11.48
N LEU A 331 -27.72 3.51 10.89
CA LEU A 331 -26.37 2.94 10.77
C LEU A 331 -25.72 2.86 12.16
N ALA A 332 -25.79 3.91 12.97
CA ALA A 332 -25.30 3.92 14.34
C ALA A 332 -25.94 2.82 15.19
N GLN A 333 -27.28 2.72 15.15
CA GLN A 333 -28.02 1.66 15.84
C GLN A 333 -27.65 0.25 15.33
N THR A 334 -27.38 0.11 14.03
CA THR A 334 -26.96 -1.17 13.46
C THR A 334 -25.59 -1.58 13.96
N LEU A 335 -24.66 -0.65 14.01
CA LEU A 335 -23.29 -0.86 14.55
C LEU A 335 -23.34 -1.32 16.00
N ALA A 336 -24.11 -0.65 16.86
CA ALA A 336 -24.26 -0.99 18.27
C ALA A 336 -24.94 -2.36 18.51
N LYS A 337 -25.93 -2.72 17.70
CA LYS A 337 -26.72 -3.97 17.86
C LYS A 337 -26.05 -5.21 17.30
N GLN A 338 -25.19 -5.07 16.28
CA GLN A 338 -24.57 -6.21 15.56
C GLN A 338 -23.10 -6.40 15.98
N CYS A 339 -22.81 -6.30 17.27
CA CYS A 339 -21.47 -6.58 17.80
C CYS A 339 -21.11 -8.08 17.72
N PRO A 340 -19.86 -8.42 17.40
CA PRO A 340 -18.78 -7.52 17.02
C PRO A 340 -18.98 -6.89 15.64
N ALA A 341 -18.89 -5.56 15.59
CA ALA A 341 -18.96 -4.77 14.35
C ALA A 341 -17.66 -3.97 14.21
N VAL A 342 -16.98 -4.10 13.08
CA VAL A 342 -15.73 -3.37 12.82
C VAL A 342 -15.97 -2.23 11.85
N VAL A 343 -15.47 -1.05 12.18
CA VAL A 343 -15.42 0.12 11.31
C VAL A 343 -13.99 0.27 10.78
N VAL A 344 -13.83 0.19 9.48
CA VAL A 344 -12.52 0.23 8.82
C VAL A 344 -12.31 1.57 8.15
N SER A 345 -11.18 2.21 8.49
CA SER A 345 -10.59 3.29 7.69
C SER A 345 -9.55 2.71 6.76
N ASP A 346 -9.56 3.11 5.50
CA ASP A 346 -8.51 2.75 4.55
C ASP A 346 -7.90 3.97 3.86
N GLY A 347 -6.90 3.72 3.01
CA GLY A 347 -6.17 4.77 2.33
C GLY A 347 -7.05 5.68 1.47
N SER A 348 -8.15 5.16 0.90
CA SER A 348 -9.04 5.95 0.06
C SER A 348 -9.90 6.92 0.87
N ALA A 349 -10.30 6.57 2.10
CA ALA A 349 -11.01 7.48 2.99
C ALA A 349 -10.11 8.60 3.54
N ALA A 350 -8.83 8.29 3.75
CA ALA A 350 -7.83 9.24 4.25
C ALA A 350 -7.11 10.03 3.12
N ALA A 351 -7.53 9.90 1.87
CA ALA A 351 -6.88 10.51 0.70
C ALA A 351 -7.35 11.95 0.42
N ALA A 352 -7.56 12.75 1.44
CA ALA A 352 -7.98 14.14 1.35
C ALA A 352 -7.10 15.05 2.23
N SER A 353 -7.23 16.37 2.09
CA SER A 353 -6.45 17.34 2.88
C SER A 353 -6.76 17.36 4.39
N ASN A 354 -7.77 16.62 4.82
CA ASN A 354 -8.14 16.36 6.22
C ASN A 354 -7.98 14.87 6.59
N GLY A 355 -7.08 14.17 5.89
CA GLY A 355 -6.99 12.71 5.89
C GLY A 355 -6.63 12.09 7.24
N LEU A 356 -5.69 12.69 7.98
CA LEU A 356 -5.30 12.20 9.31
C LEU A 356 -6.46 12.27 10.32
N ALA A 357 -7.10 13.43 10.42
CA ALA A 357 -8.25 13.62 11.32
C ALA A 357 -9.42 12.69 10.94
N THR A 358 -9.68 12.51 9.65
CA THR A 358 -10.68 11.57 9.15
C THR A 358 -10.38 10.13 9.58
N ALA A 359 -9.13 9.64 9.42
CA ALA A 359 -8.74 8.31 9.84
C ALA A 359 -8.85 8.11 11.36
N MET A 360 -8.48 9.13 12.15
CA MET A 360 -8.63 9.13 13.61
C MET A 360 -10.11 9.07 14.02
N ALA A 361 -10.98 9.88 13.42
CA ALA A 361 -12.42 9.89 13.69
C ALA A 361 -13.08 8.53 13.38
N ILE A 362 -12.70 7.90 12.27
CA ILE A 362 -13.18 6.56 11.92
C ILE A 362 -12.70 5.51 12.94
N SER A 363 -11.43 5.59 13.34
CA SER A 363 -10.85 4.67 14.33
C SER A 363 -11.50 4.80 15.70
N ALA A 364 -11.88 6.02 16.10
CA ALA A 364 -12.57 6.29 17.36
C ALA A 364 -13.92 5.54 17.49
N LEU A 365 -14.62 5.27 16.37
CA LEU A 365 -15.86 4.49 16.40
C LEU A 365 -15.65 3.06 16.95
N ASN A 366 -14.51 2.41 16.66
CA ASN A 366 -14.20 1.11 17.23
C ASN A 366 -13.99 1.17 18.75
N ALA A 367 -13.41 2.27 19.26
CA ALA A 367 -13.26 2.49 20.68
C ALA A 367 -14.61 2.70 21.39
N LEU A 368 -15.52 3.49 20.79
CA LEU A 368 -16.87 3.71 21.32
C LEU A 368 -17.68 2.42 21.41
N LEU A 369 -17.49 1.51 20.45
CA LEU A 369 -18.18 0.22 20.39
C LEU A 369 -17.51 -0.88 21.25
N GLY A 370 -16.40 -0.57 21.95
CA GLY A 370 -15.66 -1.54 22.73
C GLY A 370 -14.98 -2.63 21.92
N ASN A 371 -14.65 -2.37 20.64
CA ASN A 371 -14.14 -3.36 19.69
C ASN A 371 -12.61 -3.39 19.56
N LEU A 372 -11.88 -2.75 20.47
CA LEU A 372 -10.42 -2.74 20.45
C LEU A 372 -9.87 -3.94 21.22
N GLU A 373 -8.83 -4.59 20.65
CA GLU A 373 -8.13 -5.73 21.24
C GLU A 373 -9.08 -6.90 21.63
N ARG A 374 -10.24 -6.98 20.96
CA ARG A 374 -11.26 -8.02 21.17
C ARG A 374 -11.48 -8.87 19.93
N THR A 375 -11.97 -10.08 20.15
CA THR A 375 -12.37 -11.02 19.07
C THR A 375 -13.41 -10.38 18.14
N GLY A 376 -13.14 -10.43 16.84
CA GLY A 376 -14.00 -9.81 15.81
C GLY A 376 -13.84 -8.30 15.70
N GLY A 377 -12.88 -7.71 16.40
CA GLY A 377 -12.63 -6.27 16.48
C GLY A 377 -11.36 -5.81 15.74
N MET A 378 -10.84 -4.67 16.19
CA MET A 378 -9.61 -4.03 15.70
C MET A 378 -8.50 -4.17 16.76
N ARG A 379 -7.27 -4.45 16.34
CA ARG A 379 -6.11 -4.56 17.23
C ARG A 379 -4.81 -4.10 16.54
N LEU A 380 -3.77 -3.93 17.33
CA LEU A 380 -2.42 -3.80 16.76
C LEU A 380 -1.97 -5.15 16.19
N GLN A 381 -1.27 -5.09 15.06
CA GLN A 381 -0.59 -6.28 14.54
C GLN A 381 0.44 -6.74 15.57
N THR A 382 0.39 -8.02 15.95
CA THR A 382 1.41 -8.62 16.79
C THR A 382 2.77 -8.57 16.07
N ASP A 383 3.75 -7.97 16.71
CA ASP A 383 5.11 -7.94 16.15
C ASP A 383 5.71 -9.36 16.21
N VAL A 384 6.41 -9.69 15.15
CA VAL A 384 7.25 -10.89 15.13
C VAL A 384 8.48 -10.56 15.95
N GLY A 385 8.63 -11.17 17.10
CA GLY A 385 9.80 -10.95 17.98
C GLY A 385 11.08 -11.03 17.16
N ARG A 386 11.81 -9.94 17.09
CA ARG A 386 13.09 -9.83 16.38
C ARG A 386 13.95 -8.87 17.15
N THR A 387 15.23 -9.15 17.21
CA THR A 387 16.17 -8.17 17.75
C THR A 387 16.36 -7.08 16.71
N ASP A 388 16.18 -5.84 17.11
CA ASP A 388 16.67 -4.74 16.29
C ASP A 388 18.20 -4.77 16.31
N TRP A 389 18.80 -4.51 15.16
CA TRP A 389 20.26 -4.30 15.13
C TRP A 389 20.62 -3.10 15.98
N ASP A 390 21.79 -3.15 16.59
CA ASP A 390 22.36 -2.00 17.29
C ASP A 390 22.35 -0.76 16.39
N THR A 391 21.99 0.37 16.96
CA THR A 391 22.05 1.64 16.21
C THR A 391 23.49 1.91 15.78
N PRO A 392 23.77 2.22 14.52
CA PRO A 392 25.11 2.52 14.06
C PRO A 392 25.73 3.68 14.83
N THR A 393 26.97 3.55 15.22
CA THR A 393 27.72 4.66 15.80
C THR A 393 27.98 5.72 14.72
N ALA A 394 27.41 6.90 14.90
CA ALA A 394 27.62 8.03 13.99
C ALA A 394 28.98 8.69 14.31
N ASP A 395 29.82 8.89 13.29
CA ASP A 395 30.96 9.78 13.40
C ASP A 395 30.51 11.26 13.35
N ALA A 396 31.45 12.18 13.52
CA ALA A 396 31.15 13.63 13.57
C ALA A 396 30.44 14.13 12.29
N VAL A 397 30.82 13.60 11.12
CA VAL A 397 30.21 13.98 9.83
C VAL A 397 28.78 13.46 9.76
N ALA A 398 28.56 12.20 10.14
CA ALA A 398 27.22 11.60 10.16
C ALA A 398 26.30 12.29 11.17
N ALA A 399 26.80 12.62 12.36
CA ALA A 399 26.04 13.33 13.38
C ALA A 399 25.61 14.73 12.91
N ALA A 400 26.51 15.48 12.29
CA ALA A 400 26.23 16.81 11.75
C ALA A 400 25.20 16.75 10.62
N GLY A 401 25.36 15.82 9.67
CA GLY A 401 24.43 15.70 8.54
C GLY A 401 23.04 15.20 8.95
N SER A 402 22.97 14.25 9.89
CA SER A 402 21.69 13.74 10.41
C SER A 402 20.90 14.78 11.21
N ALA A 403 21.57 15.83 11.73
CA ALA A 403 20.93 16.95 12.41
C ALA A 403 20.35 17.99 11.42
N ALA A 404 20.69 17.91 10.12
CA ALA A 404 20.14 18.78 9.10
C ALA A 404 18.64 18.55 8.92
N PRO A 405 17.86 19.59 8.57
CA PRO A 405 16.45 19.41 8.23
C PRO A 405 16.29 18.43 7.06
N ARG A 406 15.26 17.60 7.11
CA ARG A 406 14.95 16.72 5.98
C ARG A 406 14.50 17.52 4.76
N ILE A 407 14.86 17.04 3.56
CA ILE A 407 14.50 17.69 2.30
C ILE A 407 12.98 17.77 2.07
N ASP A 408 12.22 16.84 2.62
CA ASP A 408 10.76 16.80 2.51
C ASP A 408 10.04 17.62 3.60
N GLY A 409 10.78 18.30 4.48
CA GLY A 409 10.25 19.17 5.53
C GLY A 409 9.53 18.44 6.67
N VAL A 410 9.58 17.12 6.74
CA VAL A 410 9.01 16.34 7.85
C VAL A 410 9.74 16.65 9.16
N GLY A 411 8.98 16.87 10.24
CA GLY A 411 9.48 17.25 11.56
C GLY A 411 9.69 18.75 11.74
N THR A 412 9.43 19.57 10.71
CA THR A 412 9.38 21.02 10.80
C THR A 412 7.96 21.51 11.11
N ALA A 413 7.81 22.81 11.30
CA ALA A 413 6.49 23.44 11.49
C ALA A 413 5.53 23.19 10.32
N ASP A 414 6.03 23.02 9.09
CA ASP A 414 5.23 22.77 7.89
C ASP A 414 4.66 21.34 7.81
N CYS A 415 5.26 20.37 8.51
CA CYS A 415 4.80 18.99 8.55
C CYS A 415 5.18 18.34 9.89
N PRO A 416 4.54 18.75 11.01
CA PRO A 416 4.94 18.31 12.35
C PRO A 416 4.56 16.87 12.67
N LEU A 417 3.54 16.33 12.01
CA LEU A 417 2.95 15.02 12.31
C LEU A 417 3.31 13.94 11.29
N GLY A 418 3.95 14.31 10.17
CA GLY A 418 4.25 13.41 9.08
C GLY A 418 5.41 12.45 9.33
N ARG A 419 5.55 11.46 8.42
CA ARG A 419 6.72 10.58 8.32
C ARG A 419 7.40 10.64 6.96
N SER A 420 6.66 11.06 5.93
CA SER A 420 7.16 11.25 4.57
C SER A 420 6.25 12.25 3.86
N ARG A 421 6.86 13.12 3.07
CA ARG A 421 6.18 14.15 2.28
C ARG A 421 6.82 14.20 0.87
N VAL A 422 6.73 13.07 0.19
CA VAL A 422 7.43 12.85 -1.08
C VAL A 422 7.06 13.88 -2.15
N GLN A 423 5.83 14.39 -2.17
CA GLN A 423 5.36 15.43 -3.10
C GLN A 423 6.05 16.79 -2.91
N ALA A 424 6.68 17.05 -1.75
CA ALA A 424 7.45 18.28 -1.52
C ALA A 424 8.87 18.22 -2.11
N VAL A 425 9.39 17.02 -2.37
CA VAL A 425 10.78 16.81 -2.81
C VAL A 425 11.12 17.54 -4.12
N PRO A 426 10.28 17.53 -5.18
CA PRO A 426 10.62 18.24 -6.41
C PRO A 426 10.82 19.74 -6.22
N ALA A 427 9.96 20.38 -5.44
CA ALA A 427 10.08 21.81 -5.15
C ALA A 427 11.32 22.12 -4.31
N ALA A 428 11.62 21.29 -3.32
CA ALA A 428 12.82 21.42 -2.48
C ALA A 428 14.11 21.31 -3.31
N ILE A 429 14.19 20.36 -4.23
CA ILE A 429 15.32 20.19 -5.14
C ILE A 429 15.47 21.40 -6.04
N THR A 430 14.39 21.82 -6.73
CA THR A 430 14.46 22.94 -7.70
C THR A 430 14.75 24.27 -7.04
N GLN A 431 14.35 24.47 -5.78
CA GLN A 431 14.64 25.68 -5.00
C GLN A 431 15.97 25.58 -4.23
N ALA A 432 16.61 24.42 -4.21
CA ALA A 432 17.79 24.13 -3.40
C ALA A 432 17.57 24.45 -1.90
N LYS A 433 16.40 24.12 -1.37
CA LYS A 433 16.00 24.36 0.03
C LYS A 433 15.62 23.06 0.70
N PRO A 434 16.09 22.80 1.92
CA PRO A 434 16.98 23.64 2.78
C PRO A 434 18.45 23.66 2.29
N TYR A 435 18.83 22.79 1.37
CA TYR A 435 20.15 22.68 0.76
C TYR A 435 20.05 22.06 -0.65
N PRO A 436 21.07 22.21 -1.50
CA PRO A 436 21.10 21.54 -2.79
C PRO A 436 21.24 20.03 -2.64
N VAL A 437 20.51 19.27 -3.45
CA VAL A 437 20.66 17.81 -3.56
C VAL A 437 21.73 17.51 -4.60
N GLU A 438 22.75 16.74 -4.23
CA GLU A 438 23.87 16.39 -5.11
C GLU A 438 23.83 14.93 -5.59
N ALA A 439 23.18 14.05 -4.82
CA ALA A 439 22.95 12.66 -5.20
C ALA A 439 21.52 12.25 -4.85
N LEU A 440 20.85 11.56 -5.78
CA LEU A 440 19.50 11.04 -5.59
C LEU A 440 19.46 9.58 -6.01
N PHE A 441 19.01 8.73 -5.10
CA PHE A 441 18.81 7.30 -5.33
C PHE A 441 17.33 6.97 -5.46
N LEU A 442 17.00 6.15 -6.45
CA LEU A 442 15.66 5.62 -6.69
C LEU A 442 15.69 4.11 -6.48
N HIS A 443 15.10 3.64 -5.39
CA HIS A 443 14.98 2.22 -5.08
C HIS A 443 13.52 1.79 -5.10
N SER A 444 13.18 0.81 -5.94
CA SER A 444 11.80 0.36 -6.15
C SER A 444 10.81 1.52 -6.34
N ALA A 445 11.24 2.61 -6.99
CA ALA A 445 10.52 3.87 -7.08
C ALA A 445 10.54 4.45 -8.49
N ASP A 446 9.37 4.69 -9.06
CA ASP A 446 9.16 5.45 -10.29
C ASP A 446 8.25 6.67 -10.02
N PRO A 447 8.80 7.78 -9.47
CA PRO A 447 8.00 8.97 -9.17
C PRO A 447 7.27 9.55 -10.38
N LEU A 448 7.83 9.43 -11.58
CA LEU A 448 7.20 9.97 -12.80
C LEU A 448 5.93 9.22 -13.20
N ALA A 449 5.81 7.97 -12.81
CA ALA A 449 4.63 7.17 -13.11
C ALA A 449 3.68 7.03 -11.93
N GLY A 450 4.21 7.01 -10.70
CA GLY A 450 3.46 6.68 -9.49
C GLY A 450 2.96 7.90 -8.71
N LEU A 451 3.49 9.10 -8.96
CA LEU A 451 3.16 10.31 -8.20
C LEU A 451 2.63 11.44 -9.07
N PRO A 452 1.75 12.30 -8.54
CA PRO A 452 1.31 13.50 -9.24
C PRO A 452 2.45 14.52 -9.37
N GLY A 453 2.29 15.46 -10.33
CA GLY A 453 3.27 16.51 -10.56
C GLY A 453 4.45 16.09 -11.43
N ARG A 454 4.22 15.24 -12.44
CA ARG A 454 5.23 14.69 -13.36
C ARG A 454 6.24 15.74 -13.87
N GLN A 455 5.78 16.95 -14.26
CA GLN A 455 6.68 17.98 -14.78
C GLN A 455 7.64 18.53 -13.72
N ALA A 456 7.16 18.66 -12.48
CA ALA A 456 8.01 19.06 -11.36
C ALA A 456 9.08 18.01 -11.05
N TRP A 457 8.72 16.72 -11.11
CA TRP A 457 9.68 15.62 -10.97
C TRP A 457 10.72 15.60 -12.08
N ILE A 458 10.32 15.81 -13.34
CA ILE A 458 11.27 15.89 -14.46
C ILE A 458 12.27 17.03 -14.22
N ALA A 459 11.79 18.23 -13.88
CA ALA A 459 12.64 19.38 -13.60
C ALA A 459 13.62 19.11 -12.45
N ALA A 460 13.14 18.50 -11.37
CA ALA A 460 13.96 18.12 -10.22
C ALA A 460 15.04 17.09 -10.61
N LEU A 461 14.67 15.99 -11.28
CA LEU A 461 15.63 14.96 -11.70
C LEU A 461 16.69 15.50 -12.68
N GLN A 462 16.31 16.46 -13.54
CA GLN A 462 17.27 17.10 -14.44
C GLN A 462 18.29 17.99 -13.71
N GLN A 463 17.92 18.56 -12.55
CA GLN A 463 18.78 19.46 -11.78
C GLN A 463 19.77 18.72 -10.88
N VAL A 464 19.43 17.51 -10.40
CA VAL A 464 20.32 16.73 -9.49
C VAL A 464 21.58 16.29 -10.26
N PRO A 465 22.80 16.58 -9.78
CA PRO A 465 24.04 16.22 -10.47
C PRO A 465 24.26 14.73 -10.70
N PHE A 466 23.78 13.87 -9.79
CA PHE A 466 23.98 12.43 -9.88
C PHE A 466 22.74 11.66 -9.44
N VAL A 467 22.08 10.97 -10.38
CA VAL A 467 20.90 10.14 -10.14
C VAL A 467 21.21 8.68 -10.40
N VAL A 468 20.96 7.82 -9.41
CA VAL A 468 21.16 6.36 -9.48
C VAL A 468 19.80 5.67 -9.34
N SER A 469 19.49 4.78 -10.27
CA SER A 469 18.29 3.93 -10.18
C SER A 469 18.69 2.48 -9.91
N PHE A 470 17.96 1.83 -8.99
CA PHE A 470 18.10 0.41 -8.69
C PHE A 470 16.99 -0.42 -9.37
N SER A 471 16.30 0.16 -10.34
CA SER A 471 15.22 -0.51 -11.06
C SER A 471 15.73 -1.61 -11.99
N PRO A 472 15.08 -2.78 -12.06
CA PRO A 472 15.33 -3.78 -13.09
C PRO A 472 14.74 -3.39 -14.45
N TRP A 473 14.17 -2.18 -14.58
CA TRP A 473 13.50 -1.67 -15.78
C TRP A 473 14.06 -0.30 -16.19
N LEU A 474 14.02 -0.01 -17.47
CA LEU A 474 14.17 1.37 -17.96
C LEU A 474 12.81 2.06 -17.93
N ASP A 475 12.25 2.22 -16.71
CA ASP A 475 11.02 2.96 -16.46
C ASP A 475 11.21 4.48 -16.67
N ASP A 476 10.14 5.26 -16.49
CA ASP A 476 10.13 6.69 -16.80
C ASP A 476 11.17 7.47 -15.98
N SER A 477 11.30 7.18 -14.69
CA SER A 477 12.27 7.84 -13.81
C SER A 477 13.69 7.34 -14.06
N THR A 478 13.86 6.03 -14.28
CA THR A 478 15.15 5.41 -14.61
C THR A 478 15.70 5.97 -15.93
N GLY A 479 14.83 6.31 -16.89
CA GLY A 479 15.21 6.96 -18.14
C GLY A 479 15.95 8.30 -17.95
N LEU A 480 15.80 8.94 -16.78
CA LEU A 480 16.49 10.17 -16.40
C LEU A 480 17.69 9.95 -15.45
N ALA A 481 18.03 8.72 -15.12
CA ALA A 481 19.18 8.41 -14.26
C ALA A 481 20.52 8.58 -15.00
N ASP A 482 21.61 8.69 -14.24
CA ASP A 482 22.98 8.67 -14.75
C ASP A 482 23.55 7.26 -14.72
N LEU A 483 23.10 6.47 -13.74
CA LEU A 483 23.56 5.11 -13.50
C LEU A 483 22.36 4.21 -13.16
N VAL A 484 22.31 3.03 -13.74
CA VAL A 484 21.31 2.00 -13.43
C VAL A 484 22.04 0.77 -12.86
N LEU A 485 21.68 0.41 -11.65
CA LEU A 485 22.16 -0.77 -10.92
C LEU A 485 21.01 -1.76 -10.79
N PRO A 486 20.82 -2.67 -11.77
CA PRO A 486 19.59 -3.44 -11.86
C PRO A 486 19.46 -4.44 -10.72
N ASP A 487 18.36 -4.33 -9.97
CA ASP A 487 18.03 -5.26 -8.90
C ASP A 487 17.64 -6.64 -9.44
N HIS A 488 17.75 -7.67 -8.59
CA HIS A 488 17.13 -8.96 -8.84
C HIS A 488 15.61 -8.83 -8.86
N LEU A 489 14.95 -9.64 -9.65
CA LEU A 489 13.50 -9.80 -9.52
C LEU A 489 13.15 -10.70 -8.32
N PRO A 490 11.94 -10.59 -7.77
CA PRO A 490 11.57 -11.31 -6.54
C PRO A 490 11.76 -12.83 -6.58
N LEU A 491 11.65 -13.47 -7.75
CA LEU A 491 11.89 -14.91 -7.90
C LEU A 491 13.39 -15.28 -7.98
N GLU A 492 14.26 -14.28 -7.99
CA GLU A 492 15.72 -14.40 -8.01
C GLU A 492 16.38 -13.93 -6.71
N ALA A 493 15.58 -13.40 -5.75
CA ALA A 493 16.08 -12.64 -4.60
C ALA A 493 15.73 -13.27 -3.26
N TRP A 494 16.59 -13.03 -2.27
CA TRP A 494 16.32 -13.30 -0.86
C TRP A 494 15.67 -12.09 -0.20
N GLU A 495 14.71 -12.30 0.71
CA GLU A 495 14.15 -11.21 1.51
C GLU A 495 13.37 -11.74 2.73
N LEU A 496 13.38 -10.98 3.82
CA LEU A 496 12.42 -11.11 4.91
C LEU A 496 11.30 -10.07 4.70
N VAL A 497 10.07 -10.53 4.73
CA VAL A 497 8.91 -9.71 4.38
C VAL A 497 7.95 -9.60 5.56
N ARG A 498 7.69 -8.38 6.02
CA ARG A 498 6.57 -8.10 6.93
C ARG A 498 5.29 -8.17 6.13
N VAL A 499 4.40 -9.07 6.51
CA VAL A 499 3.11 -9.22 5.84
C VAL A 499 2.11 -8.17 6.32
N ALA A 500 1.11 -7.84 5.48
CA ALA A 500 0.02 -6.98 5.89
C ALA A 500 -0.79 -7.60 7.04
N PRO A 501 -1.24 -6.80 8.03
CA PRO A 501 -2.00 -7.29 9.18
C PRO A 501 -3.34 -7.89 8.75
N GLY A 502 -3.82 -8.91 9.49
CA GLY A 502 -5.09 -9.61 9.26
C GLY A 502 -4.99 -11.14 9.27
N ALA A 503 -3.80 -11.69 9.44
CA ALA A 503 -3.60 -13.14 9.54
C ALA A 503 -4.14 -13.73 10.86
N GLY A 504 -4.29 -12.90 11.89
CA GLY A 504 -4.73 -13.32 13.21
C GLY A 504 -3.60 -13.87 14.09
N GLN A 505 -2.38 -13.83 13.58
CA GLN A 505 -1.19 -14.39 14.21
C GLN A 505 0.07 -13.69 13.67
N PRO A 506 1.21 -13.71 14.39
CA PRO A 506 2.46 -13.18 13.88
C PRO A 506 2.93 -14.01 12.68
N VAL A 507 3.30 -13.32 11.60
CA VAL A 507 3.80 -13.93 10.35
C VAL A 507 4.98 -13.14 9.83
N LEU A 508 6.06 -13.85 9.50
CA LEU A 508 7.21 -13.33 8.77
C LEU A 508 7.37 -14.08 7.46
N GLY A 509 7.13 -13.42 6.35
CA GLY A 509 7.34 -14.01 5.03
C GLY A 509 8.83 -14.23 4.75
N TYR A 510 9.15 -15.32 4.10
CA TYR A 510 10.51 -15.62 3.65
C TYR A 510 10.53 -15.79 2.13
N ARG A 511 11.19 -14.87 1.47
CA ARG A 511 11.43 -14.94 0.03
C ARG A 511 12.78 -15.60 -0.19
N GLN A 512 12.77 -16.68 -0.96
CA GLN A 512 13.99 -17.34 -1.43
C GLN A 512 14.00 -17.38 -2.96
N PRO A 513 15.19 -17.37 -3.58
CA PRO A 513 15.32 -17.55 -5.02
C PRO A 513 14.66 -18.86 -5.47
N VAL A 514 13.81 -18.75 -6.45
CA VAL A 514 13.16 -19.89 -7.11
C VAL A 514 14.02 -20.38 -8.27
N VAL A 515 14.70 -19.46 -8.93
CA VAL A 515 15.65 -19.68 -10.01
C VAL A 515 16.94 -18.92 -9.74
N THR A 516 18.04 -19.34 -10.35
CA THR A 516 19.25 -18.52 -10.41
C THR A 516 19.00 -17.26 -11.21
N PRO A 517 19.64 -16.12 -10.88
CA PRO A 517 19.49 -14.89 -11.64
C PRO A 517 19.73 -15.10 -13.14
N LEU A 518 18.79 -14.64 -13.97
CA LEU A 518 18.86 -14.83 -15.44
C LEU A 518 19.82 -13.86 -16.10
N HIS A 519 20.19 -12.80 -15.43
CA HIS A 519 21.02 -11.71 -15.95
C HIS A 519 22.08 -11.31 -14.93
N ASP A 520 23.06 -10.49 -15.33
CA ASP A 520 24.07 -9.91 -14.46
C ASP A 520 23.50 -8.76 -13.64
N THR A 521 22.56 -9.11 -12.75
CA THR A 521 21.90 -8.23 -11.78
C THR A 521 22.43 -8.55 -10.37
N ARG A 522 22.19 -7.67 -9.38
CA ARG A 522 22.49 -7.94 -7.98
C ARG A 522 21.34 -7.45 -7.11
N GLN A 523 20.99 -8.20 -6.07
CA GLN A 523 19.97 -7.74 -5.13
C GLN A 523 20.47 -6.48 -4.39
N THR A 524 19.58 -5.50 -4.27
CA THR A 524 19.93 -4.18 -3.73
C THR A 524 20.53 -4.26 -2.34
N GLY A 525 20.10 -5.19 -1.48
CA GLY A 525 20.71 -5.36 -0.15
C GLY A 525 22.21 -5.68 -0.19
N ASP A 526 22.67 -6.50 -1.13
CA ASP A 526 24.10 -6.77 -1.32
C ASP A 526 24.83 -5.54 -1.85
N VAL A 527 24.20 -4.76 -2.71
CA VAL A 527 24.76 -3.50 -3.22
C VAL A 527 24.94 -2.49 -2.09
N VAL A 528 23.96 -2.36 -1.17
CA VAL A 528 24.07 -1.49 0.02
C VAL A 528 25.27 -1.86 0.88
N VAL A 529 25.46 -3.14 1.16
CA VAL A 529 26.62 -3.64 1.92
C VAL A 529 27.93 -3.33 1.20
N ALA A 530 27.97 -3.54 -0.13
CA ALA A 530 29.17 -3.25 -0.93
C ALA A 530 29.50 -1.75 -0.98
N LEU A 531 28.50 -0.86 -1.07
CA LEU A 531 28.67 0.58 -1.00
C LEU A 531 29.23 1.02 0.36
N ALA A 532 28.71 0.44 1.44
CA ALA A 532 29.21 0.71 2.79
C ALA A 532 30.67 0.29 2.96
N ALA A 533 31.01 -0.91 2.51
CA ALA A 533 32.38 -1.42 2.53
C ALA A 533 33.34 -0.53 1.71
N GLY A 534 32.91 -0.06 0.53
CA GLY A 534 33.70 0.83 -0.33
C GLY A 534 33.93 2.22 0.27
N LEU A 535 32.98 2.74 1.07
CA LEU A 535 33.13 4.02 1.78
C LEU A 535 34.05 3.93 2.99
N GLY A 536 34.17 2.76 3.60
CA GLY A 536 35.06 2.53 4.74
C GLY A 536 34.57 3.20 6.04
N GLY A 537 35.45 3.21 7.06
CA GLY A 537 35.20 3.89 8.33
C GLY A 537 33.96 3.45 9.07
N SER A 538 33.24 4.39 9.69
CA SER A 538 31.99 4.16 10.42
C SER A 538 30.87 3.61 9.53
N VAL A 539 30.84 3.95 8.24
CA VAL A 539 29.83 3.46 7.29
C VAL A 539 30.01 1.96 7.05
N ALA A 540 31.24 1.50 6.81
CA ALA A 540 31.54 0.07 6.67
C ALA A 540 31.24 -0.69 7.98
N GLN A 541 31.59 -0.15 9.13
CA GLN A 541 31.29 -0.75 10.43
C GLN A 541 29.79 -0.88 10.70
N SER A 542 28.97 -0.01 10.10
CA SER A 542 27.51 -0.09 10.22
C SER A 542 26.90 -1.29 9.49
N GLN A 543 27.62 -1.88 8.54
CA GLN A 543 27.19 -3.02 7.73
C GLN A 543 28.21 -4.16 7.83
N PRO A 544 28.33 -4.83 9.01
CA PRO A 544 29.39 -5.80 9.27
C PRO A 544 29.21 -7.14 8.55
N TRP A 545 28.24 -7.23 7.68
CA TRP A 545 27.83 -8.45 6.96
C TRP A 545 28.50 -8.57 5.59
N LYS A 546 28.59 -9.80 5.09
CA LYS A 546 29.10 -10.08 3.75
C LYS A 546 28.09 -9.77 2.65
N GLY A 547 26.80 -9.73 3.00
CA GLY A 547 25.68 -9.46 2.11
C GLY A 547 24.34 -9.56 2.84
N LEU A 548 23.26 -9.46 2.07
CA LEU A 548 21.88 -9.46 2.59
C LEU A 548 21.55 -10.74 3.38
N GLN A 549 21.95 -11.92 2.90
CA GLN A 549 21.65 -13.18 3.60
C GLN A 549 22.30 -13.24 4.99
N ASP A 550 23.52 -12.78 5.10
CA ASP A 550 24.25 -12.74 6.38
C ASP A 550 23.55 -11.78 7.36
N ALA A 551 23.14 -10.61 6.86
CA ALA A 551 22.38 -9.64 7.63
C ALA A 551 20.99 -10.18 8.06
N MET A 552 20.31 -10.93 7.19
CA MET A 552 19.04 -11.60 7.50
C MET A 552 19.23 -12.65 8.59
N THR A 553 20.30 -13.45 8.51
CA THR A 553 20.62 -14.48 9.51
C THR A 553 20.84 -13.83 10.88
N ALA A 554 21.59 -12.72 10.95
CA ALA A 554 21.80 -11.97 12.19
C ALA A 554 20.46 -11.45 12.79
N ARG A 555 19.51 -11.06 11.94
CA ARG A 555 18.19 -10.61 12.38
C ARG A 555 17.33 -11.75 12.92
N LEU A 556 17.40 -12.91 12.29
CA LEU A 556 16.65 -14.11 12.69
C LEU A 556 17.15 -14.71 14.00
N GLN A 557 18.41 -14.45 14.37
CA GLN A 557 18.94 -14.84 15.67
C GLN A 557 18.12 -14.23 16.82
N GLY A 558 17.62 -13.00 16.64
CA GLY A 558 16.75 -12.38 17.64
C GLY A 558 15.35 -12.96 17.66
N LEU A 559 14.81 -13.37 16.51
CA LEU A 559 13.55 -14.11 16.48
C LEU A 559 13.71 -15.43 17.25
N LEU A 560 14.76 -16.19 16.96
CA LEU A 560 15.06 -17.45 17.65
C LEU A 560 15.14 -17.26 19.17
N SER A 561 15.82 -16.21 19.64
CA SER A 561 15.95 -15.90 21.06
C SER A 561 14.63 -15.50 21.74
N SER A 562 13.60 -15.16 20.99
CA SER A 562 12.25 -14.84 21.49
C SER A 562 11.31 -16.05 21.52
N LEU A 563 11.74 -17.22 21.03
CA LEU A 563 10.97 -18.46 21.06
C LEU A 563 11.29 -19.22 22.36
N GLU A 564 10.29 -19.33 23.22
CA GLU A 564 10.41 -20.00 24.54
C GLU A 564 9.85 -21.42 24.53
N ASP A 565 9.47 -21.97 23.38
CA ASP A 565 8.80 -23.27 23.26
C ASP A 565 9.79 -24.44 23.23
N ASP A 566 9.37 -25.58 23.75
CA ASP A 566 10.15 -26.86 23.70
C ASP A 566 10.41 -27.33 22.27
N ASP A 567 9.59 -26.87 21.29
CA ASP A 567 9.72 -27.18 19.87
C ASP A 567 10.48 -26.09 19.08
N ALA A 568 11.15 -25.15 19.76
CA ALA A 568 11.94 -24.12 19.08
C ALA A 568 13.10 -24.73 18.28
N PRO A 569 13.42 -24.21 17.07
CA PRO A 569 14.56 -24.66 16.29
C PRO A 569 15.86 -24.59 17.09
N ALA A 570 16.73 -25.60 16.94
CA ALA A 570 17.97 -25.70 17.71
C ALA A 570 18.94 -24.51 17.51
N ASP A 571 18.94 -23.95 16.30
CA ASP A 571 19.77 -22.79 15.95
C ASP A 571 19.13 -22.02 14.78
N VAL A 572 19.76 -20.91 14.40
CA VAL A 572 19.27 -20.05 13.30
C VAL A 572 19.31 -20.75 11.94
N ASN A 573 20.17 -21.75 11.73
CA ASN A 573 20.20 -22.49 10.47
C ASN A 573 19.03 -23.47 10.37
N ALA A 574 18.66 -24.10 11.50
CA ALA A 574 17.44 -24.90 11.60
C ALA A 574 16.20 -24.03 11.34
N LEU A 575 16.09 -22.85 11.98
CA LEU A 575 15.01 -21.89 11.70
C LEU A 575 14.95 -21.50 10.22
N LEU A 576 16.10 -21.22 9.59
CA LEU A 576 16.17 -20.90 8.16
C LEU A 576 15.74 -22.09 7.26
N ALA A 577 16.07 -23.32 7.64
CA ALA A 577 15.63 -24.51 6.93
C ALA A 577 14.10 -24.66 6.99
N ASP A 578 13.52 -24.50 8.16
CA ASP A 578 12.06 -24.54 8.36
C ASP A 578 11.36 -23.42 7.57
N MET A 579 11.90 -22.21 7.60
CA MET A 579 11.37 -21.08 6.83
C MET A 579 11.44 -21.32 5.31
N LYS A 580 12.47 -22.00 4.81
CA LYS A 580 12.59 -22.37 3.38
C LYS A 580 11.53 -23.40 2.99
N GLU A 581 11.29 -24.36 3.84
CA GLU A 581 10.31 -25.43 3.60
C GLU A 581 8.86 -24.92 3.72
N ALA A 582 8.60 -23.97 4.62
CA ALA A 582 7.26 -23.39 4.83
C ALA A 582 6.97 -22.19 3.91
N GLY A 583 8.00 -21.47 3.43
CA GLY A 583 7.88 -20.20 2.73
C GLY A 583 7.70 -19.00 3.67
N GLY A 584 8.07 -19.15 4.94
CA GLY A 584 7.97 -18.13 5.99
C GLY A 584 7.96 -18.76 7.38
N TRP A 585 7.86 -17.89 8.37
CA TRP A 585 7.66 -18.28 9.76
C TRP A 585 6.33 -17.71 10.26
N TRP A 586 5.58 -18.50 11.03
CA TRP A 586 4.37 -18.07 11.73
C TRP A 586 4.14 -18.96 12.95
N ARG A 587 3.43 -18.39 13.91
CA ARG A 587 3.04 -19.09 15.14
C ARG A 587 1.52 -18.98 15.30
N GLU A 588 0.87 -20.09 15.60
CA GLU A 588 -0.53 -20.03 15.96
C GLU A 588 -0.72 -19.24 17.27
N PRO A 589 -1.76 -18.40 17.38
CA PRO A 589 -2.01 -17.67 18.62
C PRO A 589 -2.31 -18.67 19.73
N ALA A 590 -1.70 -18.46 20.88
CA ALA A 590 -2.05 -19.24 22.07
C ALA A 590 -3.55 -19.05 22.37
N ASN A 591 -4.26 -20.16 22.63
CA ASN A 591 -5.70 -20.14 22.89
C ASN A 591 -5.99 -19.17 24.06
N GLY A 592 -6.63 -18.05 23.79
CA GLY A 592 -7.07 -17.08 24.80
C GLY A 592 -6.37 -15.71 24.77
N GLU A 593 -5.33 -15.49 24.01
CA GLU A 593 -4.68 -14.20 23.85
C GLU A 593 -5.43 -13.28 22.86
N ALA A 594 -6.62 -12.84 23.20
CA ALA A 594 -7.06 -11.52 22.79
C ALA A 594 -6.22 -10.53 23.61
N GLY A 595 -5.43 -9.67 22.95
CA GLY A 595 -4.48 -8.80 23.61
C GLY A 595 -5.17 -7.89 24.66
N THR A 596 -5.08 -8.26 25.90
CA THR A 596 -5.39 -7.37 27.05
C THR A 596 -4.16 -6.55 27.43
N GLY A 597 -3.17 -6.52 26.53
CA GLY A 597 -1.92 -5.81 26.72
C GLY A 597 -2.10 -4.30 26.68
N ARG A 598 -1.35 -3.62 27.50
CA ARG A 598 -1.22 -2.16 27.48
C ARG A 598 -0.73 -1.70 26.11
N LEU A 599 -1.44 -0.77 25.47
CA LEU A 599 -1.01 -0.21 24.18
C LEU A 599 0.30 0.60 24.37
N PRO A 600 1.17 0.65 23.34
CA PRO A 600 2.44 1.40 23.42
C PRO A 600 2.25 2.92 23.27
N THR A 601 1.13 3.46 23.76
CA THR A 601 0.85 4.89 23.88
C THR A 601 1.41 5.43 25.20
N PRO A 602 1.62 6.75 25.36
CA PRO A 602 2.04 7.33 26.62
C PRO A 602 1.13 6.99 27.81
N SER A 603 -0.18 6.90 27.58
CA SER A 603 -1.16 6.53 28.61
C SER A 603 -1.28 5.02 28.84
N GLY A 604 -0.80 4.21 27.94
CA GLY A 604 -1.06 2.76 27.90
C GLY A 604 -2.47 2.41 27.42
N LYS A 605 -3.27 3.39 27.01
CA LYS A 605 -4.66 3.28 26.56
C LYS A 605 -4.78 3.69 25.10
N PHE A 606 -5.94 3.42 24.49
CA PHE A 606 -6.29 4.00 23.21
C PHE A 606 -6.54 5.52 23.40
N GLU A 607 -5.81 6.35 22.68
CA GLU A 607 -5.87 7.79 22.81
C GLU A 607 -6.75 8.42 21.72
N ILE A 608 -8.04 8.67 22.01
CA ILE A 608 -8.88 9.49 21.12
C ILE A 608 -8.33 10.92 21.10
N CYS A 609 -7.89 11.43 22.26
CA CYS A 609 -7.09 12.64 22.36
C CYS A 609 -5.61 12.25 22.43
N SER A 610 -4.91 12.40 21.33
CA SER A 610 -3.51 11.97 21.26
C SER A 610 -2.56 12.92 21.99
N GLN A 611 -1.94 12.43 23.06
CA GLN A 611 -0.90 13.16 23.78
C GLN A 611 0.32 13.45 22.90
N ALA A 612 0.66 12.52 22.00
CA ALA A 612 1.78 12.70 21.08
C ALA A 612 1.53 13.83 20.07
N ILE A 613 0.29 13.97 19.58
CA ILE A 613 -0.10 15.12 18.74
C ILE A 613 0.00 16.41 19.55
N ALA A 614 -0.60 16.45 20.74
CA ALA A 614 -0.58 17.63 21.58
C ALA A 614 0.84 18.14 21.87
N LEU A 615 1.78 17.22 22.21
CA LEU A 615 3.18 17.56 22.43
C LEU A 615 3.90 18.10 21.18
N ARG A 616 3.62 17.53 20.00
CA ARG A 616 4.25 17.98 18.75
C ARG A 616 3.70 19.34 18.30
N MET A 617 2.40 19.54 18.46
CA MET A 617 1.77 20.82 18.16
C MET A 617 2.20 21.93 19.11
N ALA A 618 2.38 21.64 20.40
CA ALA A 618 2.95 22.61 21.36
C ALA A 618 4.36 23.04 20.99
N LYS A 619 5.20 22.15 20.48
CA LYS A 619 6.55 22.49 19.98
C LYS A 619 6.52 23.30 18.69
N ALA A 620 5.47 23.18 17.88
CA ALA A 620 5.27 23.94 16.65
C ALA A 620 4.53 25.29 16.88
N SER A 621 4.17 25.64 18.13
CA SER A 621 3.23 26.70 18.50
C SER A 621 3.68 28.16 18.19
N ASP A 622 4.92 28.37 17.78
CA ASP A 622 5.38 29.69 17.32
C ASP A 622 5.01 29.98 15.85
N THR A 623 4.23 29.12 15.21
CA THR A 623 3.84 29.26 13.80
C THR A 623 2.32 29.33 13.61
N ALA A 624 1.87 29.96 12.52
CA ALA A 624 0.44 30.10 12.17
C ALA A 624 -0.31 28.74 12.07
N GLN A 625 0.40 27.62 11.91
CA GLN A 625 -0.18 26.28 11.82
C GLN A 625 -0.58 25.70 13.18
N SER A 626 -0.08 26.22 14.31
CA SER A 626 -0.56 25.81 15.63
C SER A 626 -2.05 26.13 15.82
N GLN A 627 -2.58 27.08 15.07
CA GLN A 627 -4.01 27.40 15.05
C GLN A 627 -4.86 26.40 14.24
N ALA A 628 -4.25 25.58 13.41
CA ALA A 628 -4.94 24.64 12.52
C ALA A 628 -5.48 23.37 13.21
N TRP A 629 -5.07 23.08 14.47
CA TRP A 629 -5.60 21.96 15.24
C TRP A 629 -6.21 22.48 16.58
N PRO A 630 -7.43 23.06 16.54
CA PRO A 630 -8.00 23.78 17.67
C PRO A 630 -8.35 22.90 18.88
N CYS A 631 -8.32 21.57 18.72
CA CYS A 631 -8.76 20.63 19.75
C CYS A 631 -7.62 19.82 20.38
N GLN A 632 -6.39 20.30 20.37
CA GLN A 632 -5.23 19.78 21.13
C GLN A 632 -5.09 18.23 21.16
N GLY A 633 -5.26 17.55 20.02
CA GLY A 633 -5.11 16.10 19.89
C GLY A 633 -6.38 15.32 19.61
N LEU A 634 -7.57 15.93 19.73
CA LEU A 634 -8.83 15.35 19.25
C LEU A 634 -8.95 15.48 17.72
N PRO A 635 -9.62 14.55 17.01
CA PRO A 635 -9.80 14.60 15.58
C PRO A 635 -10.99 15.48 15.14
N PRO A 636 -10.80 16.80 14.88
CA PRO A 636 -11.87 17.64 14.36
C PRO A 636 -12.10 17.30 12.89
N TRP A 637 -13.28 17.63 12.37
CA TRP A 637 -13.49 17.64 10.95
C TRP A 637 -13.44 19.06 10.40
N GLU A 638 -12.63 19.24 9.38
CA GLU A 638 -12.57 20.44 8.57
C GLU A 638 -12.96 20.10 7.13
N PRO A 639 -13.61 21.01 6.39
CA PRO A 639 -13.90 20.80 4.98
C PRO A 639 -12.61 20.52 4.21
N PRO A 640 -12.56 19.45 3.40
CA PRO A 640 -11.38 19.19 2.58
C PRO A 640 -11.22 20.29 1.50
N ARG A 641 -9.98 20.59 1.17
CA ARG A 641 -9.66 21.47 0.04
C ARG A 641 -9.77 20.69 -1.26
N PHE A 642 -10.30 21.37 -2.29
CA PHE A 642 -10.36 20.84 -3.64
C PHE A 642 -9.73 21.84 -4.61
N SER A 643 -8.68 21.42 -5.29
CA SER A 643 -7.97 22.20 -6.27
C SER A 643 -8.74 22.29 -7.59
N GLY A 644 -8.94 23.49 -8.09
CA GLY A 644 -9.71 23.82 -9.29
C GLY A 644 -10.99 24.60 -8.97
N ASP A 645 -11.23 25.64 -9.74
CA ASP A 645 -12.45 26.43 -9.65
C ASP A 645 -13.68 25.57 -10.00
N ALA A 646 -14.73 25.62 -9.17
CA ALA A 646 -15.90 24.76 -9.30
C ALA A 646 -16.75 25.05 -10.55
N LEU A 647 -16.67 26.27 -11.10
CA LEU A 647 -17.39 26.64 -12.34
C LEU A 647 -16.64 26.10 -13.57
N GLN A 648 -15.30 26.11 -13.53
CA GLN A 648 -14.46 25.61 -14.62
C GLN A 648 -14.30 24.09 -14.58
N PHE A 649 -14.20 23.50 -13.37
CA PHE A 649 -13.99 22.08 -13.12
C PHE A 649 -15.10 21.56 -12.20
N PRO A 650 -16.31 21.31 -12.75
CA PRO A 650 -17.50 21.05 -11.95
C PRO A 650 -17.56 19.67 -11.30
N LEU A 651 -16.67 18.74 -11.65
CA LEU A 651 -16.68 17.36 -11.18
C LEU A 651 -15.48 17.10 -10.27
N HIS A 652 -15.64 16.18 -9.32
CA HIS A 652 -14.55 15.70 -8.47
C HIS A 652 -13.89 14.47 -9.11
N LEU A 653 -12.56 14.46 -9.18
CA LEU A 653 -11.80 13.29 -9.58
C LEU A 653 -11.67 12.32 -8.40
N VAL A 654 -12.10 11.10 -8.58
CA VAL A 654 -11.87 9.97 -7.65
C VAL A 654 -10.96 8.94 -8.33
N PRO A 655 -9.65 9.08 -8.19
CA PRO A 655 -8.72 8.08 -8.66
C PRO A 655 -8.82 6.84 -7.77
N TYR A 656 -8.86 5.65 -8.37
CA TYR A 656 -8.92 4.40 -7.64
C TYR A 656 -7.87 3.41 -8.14
N ARG A 657 -7.47 2.47 -7.29
CA ARG A 657 -6.49 1.43 -7.60
C ARG A 657 -7.21 0.12 -7.91
N PRO A 658 -7.22 -0.33 -9.17
CA PRO A 658 -7.73 -1.65 -9.50
C PRO A 658 -6.76 -2.74 -9.02
N VAL A 659 -7.27 -3.94 -8.73
CA VAL A 659 -6.44 -5.06 -8.27
C VAL A 659 -5.27 -5.40 -9.20
N GLN A 660 -5.39 -5.10 -10.50
CA GLN A 660 -4.37 -5.35 -11.49
C GLN A 660 -3.15 -4.42 -11.38
N PHE A 661 -3.36 -3.16 -10.92
CA PHE A 661 -2.33 -2.13 -10.89
C PHE A 661 -2.29 -1.45 -9.51
N VAL A 662 -1.80 -2.17 -8.54
CA VAL A 662 -1.50 -1.62 -7.21
C VAL A 662 0.01 -1.42 -7.14
N GLU A 663 0.42 -0.26 -6.61
CA GLU A 663 1.83 0.06 -6.33
C GLU A 663 2.75 0.04 -7.55
N ASP A 664 2.20 0.35 -8.73
CA ASP A 664 2.89 0.37 -10.03
C ASP A 664 3.46 -0.98 -10.50
N CYS A 665 3.27 -2.04 -9.71
CA CYS A 665 3.80 -3.38 -9.97
C CYS A 665 3.20 -4.08 -11.20
N GLY A 666 2.03 -3.66 -11.67
CA GLY A 666 1.34 -4.29 -12.81
C GLY A 666 1.80 -3.79 -14.19
N ARG A 667 2.57 -2.73 -14.29
CA ARG A 667 2.90 -2.05 -15.56
C ARG A 667 3.65 -2.95 -16.55
N PHE A 668 4.55 -3.79 -16.05
CA PHE A 668 5.37 -4.70 -16.84
C PHE A 668 4.76 -6.10 -16.97
N LEU A 669 3.48 -6.27 -16.59
CA LEU A 669 2.76 -7.54 -16.67
C LEU A 669 1.68 -7.47 -17.75
N SER A 670 2.02 -7.74 -18.99
CA SER A 670 1.13 -7.57 -20.15
C SER A 670 -0.17 -8.37 -20.03
N TRP A 671 -0.17 -9.56 -19.39
CA TRP A 671 -1.39 -10.33 -19.13
C TRP A 671 -2.43 -9.53 -18.32
N LEU A 672 -1.99 -8.67 -17.40
CA LEU A 672 -2.91 -7.85 -16.63
C LEU A 672 -3.60 -6.80 -17.51
N SER A 673 -2.93 -6.35 -18.57
CA SER A 673 -3.51 -5.42 -19.55
C SER A 673 -4.58 -6.07 -20.43
N GLU A 674 -4.57 -7.39 -20.57
CA GLU A 674 -5.54 -8.16 -21.36
C GLU A 674 -6.79 -8.54 -20.53
N LEU A 675 -6.73 -8.45 -19.19
CA LEU A 675 -7.88 -8.74 -18.35
C LEU A 675 -8.93 -7.63 -18.50
N PRO A 676 -10.17 -7.96 -18.88
CA PRO A 676 -11.21 -6.95 -18.99
C PRO A 676 -11.53 -6.38 -17.59
N LEU A 677 -11.42 -5.07 -17.42
CA LEU A 677 -12.11 -4.39 -16.35
C LEU A 677 -13.62 -4.36 -16.67
N VAL A 678 -14.31 -5.45 -16.37
CA VAL A 678 -15.79 -5.55 -16.40
C VAL A 678 -16.47 -5.56 -17.78
N SER A 679 -15.84 -5.25 -18.90
CA SER A 679 -16.44 -5.47 -20.25
C SER A 679 -15.43 -5.35 -21.39
N GLY A 680 -15.16 -6.43 -22.02
CA GLY A 680 -14.98 -6.68 -23.49
C GLY A 680 -13.85 -5.99 -24.27
N ASP A 681 -13.31 -4.84 -23.87
CA ASP A 681 -12.30 -4.13 -24.64
C ASP A 681 -10.94 -4.07 -23.93
N PRO A 682 -9.82 -4.34 -24.64
CA PRO A 682 -8.50 -4.12 -24.07
C PRO A 682 -8.25 -2.61 -23.94
N TRP A 683 -8.40 -2.13 -22.73
CA TRP A 683 -7.80 -0.94 -22.13
C TRP A 683 -7.77 0.42 -22.87
N PRO A 684 -8.85 1.12 -23.12
CA PRO A 684 -8.81 2.58 -23.04
C PRO A 684 -8.80 3.01 -21.56
N VAL A 685 -8.15 4.14 -21.27
CA VAL A 685 -8.38 4.85 -20.00
C VAL A 685 -9.87 5.18 -19.93
N ARG A 686 -10.55 4.77 -18.85
CA ARG A 686 -11.99 4.99 -18.70
C ARG A 686 -12.25 6.13 -17.73
N ALA A 687 -13.20 6.98 -18.10
CA ALA A 687 -13.82 7.94 -17.20
C ALA A 687 -15.20 7.37 -16.83
N GLU A 688 -15.32 6.81 -15.63
CA GLU A 688 -16.60 6.36 -15.09
C GLU A 688 -17.41 7.59 -14.64
N ILE A 689 -18.62 7.75 -15.13
CA ILE A 689 -19.47 8.93 -14.89
C ILE A 689 -20.89 8.46 -14.52
N ASN A 690 -21.50 9.15 -13.54
CA ASN A 690 -22.90 8.90 -13.20
C ASN A 690 -23.82 9.26 -14.40
N PRO A 691 -24.85 8.44 -14.73
CA PRO A 691 -25.77 8.72 -15.83
C PRO A 691 -26.40 10.12 -15.77
N ALA A 692 -26.75 10.63 -14.59
CA ALA A 692 -27.31 11.97 -14.43
C ALA A 692 -26.32 13.08 -14.85
N ASP A 693 -25.04 12.92 -14.49
CA ASP A 693 -23.98 13.84 -14.91
C ASP A 693 -23.72 13.71 -16.43
N ALA A 694 -23.75 12.50 -16.96
CA ALA A 694 -23.56 12.29 -18.40
C ALA A 694 -24.62 13.04 -19.22
N VAL A 695 -25.89 12.95 -18.81
CA VAL A 695 -26.99 13.73 -19.43
C VAL A 695 -26.70 15.24 -19.33
N ARG A 696 -26.29 15.73 -18.16
CA ARG A 696 -25.98 17.12 -17.92
C ARG A 696 -24.87 17.65 -18.84
N PHE A 697 -23.87 16.83 -19.14
CA PHE A 697 -22.73 17.19 -19.96
C PHE A 697 -22.82 16.73 -21.43
N GLY A 698 -23.95 16.15 -21.84
CA GLY A 698 -24.18 15.67 -23.22
C GLY A 698 -23.25 14.51 -23.61
N LEU A 699 -22.96 13.60 -22.68
CA LEU A 699 -22.08 12.47 -22.86
C LEU A 699 -22.88 11.16 -22.95
N ALA A 700 -22.38 10.21 -23.76
CA ALA A 700 -22.92 8.87 -23.89
C ALA A 700 -21.85 7.82 -23.55
N ASP A 701 -22.29 6.61 -23.21
CA ASP A 701 -21.36 5.47 -23.01
C ASP A 701 -20.56 5.22 -24.28
N GLY A 702 -19.24 5.05 -24.13
CA GLY A 702 -18.32 4.88 -25.26
C GLY A 702 -17.80 6.17 -25.90
N ASP A 703 -18.31 7.34 -25.53
CA ASP A 703 -17.80 8.61 -26.06
C ASP A 703 -16.31 8.79 -25.72
N ARG A 704 -15.56 9.28 -26.72
CA ARG A 704 -14.16 9.72 -26.49
C ARG A 704 -14.16 11.11 -25.88
N VAL A 705 -13.44 11.28 -24.78
CA VAL A 705 -13.43 12.52 -24.02
C VAL A 705 -12.00 12.94 -23.66
N LEU A 706 -11.83 14.24 -23.42
CA LEU A 706 -10.70 14.81 -22.73
C LEU A 706 -11.15 15.15 -21.30
N VAL A 707 -10.50 14.51 -20.31
CA VAL A 707 -10.63 14.88 -18.90
C VAL A 707 -9.51 15.87 -18.60
N GLU A 708 -9.85 17.02 -18.05
CA GLU A 708 -8.90 18.11 -17.77
C GLU A 708 -8.98 18.50 -16.30
N SER A 709 -7.83 18.74 -15.70
CA SER A 709 -7.66 19.34 -14.37
C SER A 709 -6.91 20.66 -14.48
N PRO A 710 -6.70 21.42 -13.39
CA PRO A 710 -5.88 22.63 -13.41
C PRO A 710 -4.45 22.44 -13.91
N ILE A 711 -3.89 21.21 -13.83
CA ILE A 711 -2.47 20.95 -14.11
C ILE A 711 -2.23 19.99 -15.27
N GLY A 712 -3.26 19.30 -15.76
CA GLY A 712 -3.06 18.28 -16.79
C GLY A 712 -4.32 17.86 -17.51
N SER A 713 -4.16 16.99 -18.49
CA SER A 713 -5.27 16.40 -19.23
C SER A 713 -5.00 14.94 -19.60
N CYS A 714 -6.09 14.18 -19.70
CA CYS A 714 -6.03 12.75 -20.07
C CYS A 714 -7.17 12.41 -21.05
N LYS A 715 -6.83 11.71 -22.14
CA LYS A 715 -7.84 11.16 -23.06
C LYS A 715 -8.44 9.90 -22.44
N ALA A 716 -9.76 9.81 -22.46
CA ALA A 716 -10.48 8.68 -21.87
C ALA A 716 -11.69 8.29 -22.73
N VAL A 717 -12.29 7.16 -22.40
CA VAL A 717 -13.58 6.72 -22.92
C VAL A 717 -14.58 6.74 -21.78
N VAL A 718 -15.74 7.33 -22.02
CA VAL A 718 -16.83 7.39 -21.03
C VAL A 718 -17.37 5.99 -20.75
N ARG A 719 -17.55 5.70 -19.47
CA ARG A 719 -18.31 4.55 -18.99
C ARG A 719 -19.39 5.01 -18.03
N LEU A 720 -20.65 4.80 -18.40
CA LEU A 720 -21.77 5.11 -17.51
C LEU A 720 -21.82 4.11 -16.35
N SER A 721 -21.95 4.63 -15.13
CA SER A 721 -22.03 3.81 -13.92
C SER A 721 -22.99 4.41 -12.90
N GLU A 722 -24.07 3.68 -12.56
CA GLU A 722 -24.94 4.02 -11.43
C GLU A 722 -24.26 3.82 -10.06
N GLY A 723 -23.11 3.16 -10.04
CA GLY A 723 -22.28 2.95 -8.86
C GLY A 723 -21.38 4.16 -8.50
N LEU A 724 -21.74 5.37 -8.92
CA LEU A 724 -21.01 6.59 -8.59
C LEU A 724 -21.92 7.63 -7.93
N TYR A 725 -21.36 8.35 -6.95
CA TYR A 725 -21.99 9.56 -6.44
C TYR A 725 -22.05 10.62 -7.56
N ALA A 726 -23.18 11.33 -7.67
CA ALA A 726 -23.34 12.40 -8.67
C ALA A 726 -22.30 13.52 -8.42
N GLY A 727 -21.74 14.06 -9.49
CA GLY A 727 -20.67 15.06 -9.42
C GLY A 727 -19.26 14.46 -9.34
N VAL A 728 -19.11 13.16 -9.58
CA VAL A 728 -17.82 12.44 -9.52
C VAL A 728 -17.44 11.85 -10.88
N VAL A 729 -16.16 11.93 -11.22
CA VAL A 729 -15.52 11.12 -12.26
C VAL A 729 -14.54 10.17 -11.60
N ALA A 730 -14.74 8.86 -11.76
CA ALA A 730 -13.81 7.87 -11.26
C ALA A 730 -12.90 7.34 -12.39
N MET A 731 -11.59 7.28 -12.11
CA MET A 731 -10.58 6.83 -13.07
C MET A 731 -9.57 5.91 -12.41
N ALA A 732 -9.22 4.81 -13.10
CA ALA A 732 -8.27 3.84 -12.59
C ALA A 732 -6.82 4.36 -12.66
N LEU A 733 -6.09 4.34 -11.55
CA LEU A 733 -4.65 4.54 -11.51
C LEU A 733 -3.90 3.36 -12.16
N GLY A 734 -2.61 3.54 -12.48
CA GLY A 734 -1.79 2.52 -13.15
C GLY A 734 -1.84 2.59 -14.68
N LYS A 735 -2.60 3.53 -15.25
CA LYS A 735 -2.62 3.88 -16.66
C LYS A 735 -2.01 5.28 -16.86
N ALA A 736 -1.28 5.45 -17.96
CA ALA A 736 -0.67 6.72 -18.32
C ALA A 736 -1.71 7.86 -18.36
N GLY A 737 -1.36 9.01 -17.79
CA GLY A 737 -2.14 10.23 -17.85
C GLY A 737 -3.14 10.46 -16.71
N VAL A 738 -3.57 9.43 -15.98
CA VAL A 738 -4.52 9.63 -14.85
C VAL A 738 -3.85 10.30 -13.67
N VAL A 739 -2.61 9.92 -13.36
CA VAL A 739 -1.80 10.56 -12.30
C VAL A 739 -1.52 12.02 -12.62
N ASP A 740 -1.36 12.37 -13.91
CA ASP A 740 -1.08 13.73 -14.37
C ASP A 740 -2.27 14.68 -14.16
N LEU A 741 -3.48 14.16 -13.91
CA LEU A 741 -4.64 14.95 -13.53
C LEU A 741 -4.63 15.37 -12.06
N VAL A 742 -3.98 14.61 -11.19
CA VAL A 742 -4.03 14.81 -9.75
C VAL A 742 -3.14 15.98 -9.35
N VAL A 743 -3.72 16.99 -8.71
CA VAL A 743 -2.96 18.08 -8.11
C VAL A 743 -2.25 17.54 -6.86
N PRO A 744 -0.94 17.77 -6.68
CA PRO A 744 -0.18 17.28 -5.54
C PRO A 744 -0.46 18.08 -4.26
N ASP A 745 -1.73 18.13 -3.83
CA ASP A 745 -2.15 18.71 -2.56
C ASP A 745 -2.03 17.68 -1.43
N GLU A 746 -2.07 18.11 -0.18
CA GLU A 746 -1.77 17.29 0.99
C GLU A 746 -2.52 17.73 2.25
N ASP A 747 -2.59 16.83 3.20
CA ASP A 747 -2.88 17.18 4.60
C ASP A 747 -1.66 17.91 5.19
N GLN A 748 -1.83 19.18 5.52
CA GLN A 748 -0.72 20.07 5.91
C GLN A 748 0.00 19.63 7.17
N LEU A 749 -0.68 18.99 8.11
CA LEU A 749 -0.08 18.56 9.37
C LEU A 749 0.71 17.27 9.23
N SER A 750 0.23 16.36 8.41
CA SER A 750 0.76 15.01 8.27
C SER A 750 1.52 14.75 6.97
N GLY A 751 1.42 15.65 5.99
CA GLY A 751 1.99 15.45 4.66
C GLY A 751 1.36 14.29 3.88
N VAL A 752 0.16 13.83 4.26
CA VAL A 752 -0.58 12.80 3.52
C VAL A 752 -1.06 13.37 2.20
N LEU A 753 -0.73 12.69 1.09
CA LEU A 753 -1.11 13.12 -0.25
C LEU A 753 -2.63 13.04 -0.45
N ALA A 754 -3.24 14.15 -0.85
CA ALA A 754 -4.67 14.29 -1.08
C ALA A 754 -5.06 13.82 -2.49
N TRP A 755 -5.04 12.50 -2.73
CA TRP A 755 -5.39 11.90 -4.03
C TRP A 755 -6.76 12.30 -4.55
N GLN A 756 -7.72 12.56 -3.67
CA GLN A 756 -9.10 12.94 -4.00
C GLN A 756 -9.35 14.45 -3.91
N GLY A 757 -8.29 15.26 -3.85
CA GLY A 757 -8.36 16.71 -3.72
C GLY A 757 -8.51 17.48 -5.05
N THR A 758 -8.73 16.82 -6.19
CA THR A 758 -8.71 17.47 -7.52
C THR A 758 -10.10 17.53 -8.12
N ARG A 759 -10.41 18.70 -8.72
CA ARG A 759 -11.58 18.89 -9.59
C ARG A 759 -11.20 18.75 -11.06
N VAL A 760 -12.15 18.27 -11.86
CA VAL A 760 -11.97 18.06 -13.30
C VAL A 760 -13.19 18.53 -14.10
N ARG A 761 -12.96 18.76 -15.40
CA ARG A 761 -14.01 18.87 -16.40
C ARG A 761 -13.85 17.76 -17.44
N VAL A 762 -14.96 17.34 -18.03
CA VAL A 762 -14.99 16.34 -19.10
C VAL A 762 -15.52 16.99 -20.35
N ARG A 763 -14.78 16.89 -21.44
CA ARG A 763 -15.15 17.46 -22.74
C ARG A 763 -15.11 16.38 -23.81
N LYS A 764 -16.20 16.27 -24.57
CA LYS A 764 -16.29 15.33 -25.71
C LYS A 764 -15.27 15.70 -26.77
N LEU A 765 -14.56 14.70 -27.27
CA LEU A 765 -13.69 14.83 -28.44
C LEU A 765 -14.51 14.56 -29.69
N SER A 766 -14.37 15.44 -30.67
CA SER A 766 -15.01 15.33 -31.99
C SER A 766 -14.50 14.10 -32.76
#